data_7b6336ddf623106bc0288f6723ca0e9a
#
_entry.id   7b6336ddf623106bc0288f6723ca0e9a
#
_cell.length_a   1.000
_cell.length_b   1.000
_cell.length_c   1.000
_cell.angle_alpha   90.00
_cell.angle_beta   90.00
_cell.angle_gamma   90.00
#
_symmetry.space_group_name_H-M   'P 1'
#
loop_
_entity.id
_entity.type
_entity.pdbx_description
1 polymer ?
#
loop_
_entity_poly.entity_id
_entity_poly.type
_entity_poly.pdbx_seq_one_letter_code
_entity_poly.pdbx_strand_id
1 'polypeptide(L)'
;MHPSILAFLSFLPILTVAVLLVGLRWPASRAMPICYGLAVGLALLIWQVPVTKVAASSINGLVVALSLLYIVFGAILLLNTLRESGGLRVIRQGFTDISPDRRVQVIIIAWLFGSFIEGSAGFGAPATVAVPLLVGLGFPAMAAVLAGMIIQSTPVSFGAVGTPIKVGVSNGLSVDPSPVEGASHTLSTDLGVEGYGTAAGFENGEALLADIGLKVATLHALTGLLVPLLLCGLLTRFYGANRSFLEGLRIWKFALFAALAMIVPYWLVALLLGPEFPSLVGGLIGLFIVITTARSGFLVPAPEKAWDFAPRDQWNPDWIGSLQIPADDKDGNGRQIGIFHAWFPYILVGLLLVLTRTIPHLAEWLKGWSVAVHSPLEDSLKPKFFQFLYLPGMVFIVASIVTFFLHRMKWKDYQKAWRSSFKTMMAASVALVFTVPMVEVFINSDGGGAGYSKMPETLATGVAALAGGVWPILSPFIGGLGAFVAGSNTVSNMMLSLFQFNTGQEIGVNPAWIVALQAVGGAAGNMICVHNVVAASAVAGLVGKEGMVIRKTAWGFLYYALFAGSLGYAIVSWDEHGLFNIGTLIVAVIWVTAIVLIVLSGRRRHRVRTTPGASHSPDPLSLSVIPEEIEAQVASTREGREDSSDPPEQAGEPGSATPIEEKSSSEPESRTEEGEDLDEEMDSDKWLARRETLRKEEKPPHDSSDPPD
;
A
#
# COMPACT_ATOMS: atom_id res chain seq x y z
N MET A 1 37.61 -7.27 3.16
CA MET A 1 36.85 -8.53 3.37
C MET A 1 36.62 -9.25 2.06
N HIS A 2 36.42 -10.58 2.09
CA HIS A 2 36.05 -11.33 0.88
C HIS A 2 34.69 -10.91 0.37
N PRO A 3 34.46 -10.73 -0.95
CA PRO A 3 33.18 -10.27 -1.51
C PRO A 3 31.96 -11.06 -1.04
N SER A 4 32.07 -12.39 -0.96
CA SER A 4 30.97 -13.25 -0.48
C SER A 4 30.57 -13.00 0.98
N ILE A 5 31.53 -12.63 1.84
CA ILE A 5 31.25 -12.28 3.24
C ILE A 5 30.52 -10.93 3.30
N LEU A 6 30.97 -9.96 2.52
CA LEU A 6 30.32 -8.64 2.44
C LEU A 6 28.88 -8.78 1.90
N ALA A 7 28.67 -9.60 0.87
CA ALA A 7 27.35 -9.88 0.35
C ALA A 7 26.42 -10.52 1.41
N PHE A 8 26.97 -11.48 2.19
CA PHE A 8 26.22 -12.09 3.30
C PHE A 8 25.88 -11.07 4.40
N LEU A 9 26.83 -10.20 4.77
CA LEU A 9 26.62 -9.14 5.76
C LEU A 9 25.59 -8.12 5.26
N SER A 10 25.61 -7.76 3.95
CA SER A 10 24.60 -6.91 3.33
C SER A 10 23.20 -7.55 3.37
N PHE A 11 23.13 -8.88 3.28
CA PHE A 11 21.85 -9.62 3.35
C PHE A 11 21.29 -9.69 4.77
N LEU A 12 22.10 -9.51 5.79
CA LEU A 12 21.74 -9.75 7.19
C LEU A 12 20.54 -8.90 7.68
N PRO A 13 20.40 -7.59 7.38
CA PRO A 13 19.22 -6.82 7.75
C PRO A 13 17.93 -7.39 7.14
N ILE A 14 17.98 -7.81 5.87
CA ILE A 14 16.84 -8.40 5.15
C ILE A 14 16.50 -9.76 5.75
N LEU A 15 17.50 -10.59 6.00
CA LEU A 15 17.31 -11.90 6.63
C LEU A 15 16.71 -11.75 8.03
N THR A 16 17.15 -10.75 8.81
CA THR A 16 16.61 -10.48 10.13
C THR A 16 15.13 -10.08 10.06
N VAL A 17 14.74 -9.24 9.11
CA VAL A 17 13.32 -8.92 8.85
C VAL A 17 12.56 -10.20 8.56
N ALA A 18 13.06 -11.04 7.66
CA ALA A 18 12.39 -12.30 7.29
C ALA A 18 12.25 -13.26 8.49
N VAL A 19 13.30 -13.43 9.27
CA VAL A 19 13.31 -14.30 10.46
C VAL A 19 12.34 -13.78 11.53
N LEU A 20 12.41 -12.50 11.87
CA LEU A 20 11.59 -11.94 12.96
C LEU A 20 10.12 -11.85 12.58
N LEU A 21 9.79 -11.28 11.40
CA LEU A 21 8.40 -11.08 10.97
C LEU A 21 7.76 -12.38 10.47
N VAL A 22 8.45 -13.10 9.59
CA VAL A 22 7.87 -14.26 8.91
C VAL A 22 8.10 -15.55 9.70
N GLY A 23 9.32 -15.75 10.19
CA GLY A 23 9.70 -16.94 10.99
C GLY A 23 9.08 -16.90 12.38
N LEU A 24 9.45 -15.93 13.20
CA LEU A 24 9.04 -15.80 14.60
C LEU A 24 7.67 -15.12 14.78
N ARG A 25 7.10 -14.55 13.72
CA ARG A 25 5.80 -13.86 13.74
C ARG A 25 5.74 -12.69 14.72
N TRP A 26 6.84 -11.98 14.88
CA TRP A 26 6.87 -10.79 15.71
C TRP A 26 6.11 -9.65 15.00
N PRO A 27 5.45 -8.76 15.75
CA PRO A 27 4.88 -7.55 15.16
C PRO A 27 5.99 -6.62 14.65
N ALA A 28 5.73 -5.92 13.55
CA ALA A 28 6.70 -5.00 12.93
C ALA A 28 7.21 -3.93 13.90
N SER A 29 6.37 -3.48 14.83
CA SER A 29 6.75 -2.53 15.88
C SER A 29 7.88 -3.02 16.82
N ARG A 30 8.08 -4.34 16.94
CA ARG A 30 9.18 -4.93 17.73
C ARG A 30 10.36 -5.36 16.85
N ALA A 31 10.07 -5.86 15.65
CA ALA A 31 11.10 -6.36 14.75
C ALA A 31 11.93 -5.22 14.12
N MET A 32 11.26 -4.16 13.64
CA MET A 32 11.93 -3.11 12.88
C MET A 32 12.98 -2.30 13.66
N PRO A 33 12.82 -1.98 14.97
CA PRO A 33 13.89 -1.37 15.75
C PRO A 33 15.18 -2.19 15.77
N ILE A 34 15.07 -3.53 15.85
CA ILE A 34 16.23 -4.44 15.84
C ILE A 34 16.89 -4.43 14.47
N CYS A 35 16.11 -4.51 13.39
CA CYS A 35 16.60 -4.49 12.02
C CYS A 35 17.29 -3.15 11.71
N TYR A 36 16.72 -2.03 12.17
CA TYR A 36 17.33 -0.71 12.07
C TYR A 36 18.67 -0.64 12.81
N GLY A 37 18.70 -1.09 14.08
CA GLY A 37 19.93 -1.15 14.87
C GLY A 37 21.01 -2.00 14.21
N LEU A 38 20.64 -3.13 13.58
CA LEU A 38 21.56 -3.99 12.84
C LEU A 38 22.09 -3.28 11.58
N ALA A 39 21.24 -2.63 10.79
CA ALA A 39 21.65 -1.88 9.60
C ALA A 39 22.61 -0.73 9.97
N VAL A 40 22.29 0.02 11.03
CA VAL A 40 23.20 1.07 11.58
C VAL A 40 24.52 0.47 12.06
N GLY A 41 24.48 -0.64 12.81
CA GLY A 41 25.68 -1.32 13.29
C GLY A 41 26.58 -1.77 12.14
N LEU A 42 26.02 -2.37 11.09
CA LEU A 42 26.77 -2.75 9.89
C LEU A 42 27.36 -1.53 9.17
N ALA A 43 26.58 -0.47 8.97
CA ALA A 43 27.03 0.76 8.34
C ALA A 43 28.22 1.39 9.08
N LEU A 44 28.15 1.49 10.40
CA LEU A 44 29.20 2.11 11.23
C LEU A 44 30.43 1.23 11.41
N LEU A 45 30.26 -0.08 11.69
CA LEU A 45 31.35 -0.96 12.13
C LEU A 45 32.03 -1.68 10.95
N ILE A 46 31.28 -2.05 9.92
CA ILE A 46 31.80 -2.83 8.79
C ILE A 46 32.08 -1.93 7.58
N TRP A 47 31.08 -1.13 7.16
CA TRP A 47 31.22 -0.17 6.05
C TRP A 47 32.00 1.08 6.46
N GLN A 48 32.12 1.35 7.76
CA GLN A 48 32.80 2.51 8.33
C GLN A 48 32.24 3.83 7.78
N VAL A 49 30.92 3.86 7.54
CA VAL A 49 30.20 5.06 7.09
C VAL A 49 30.28 6.12 8.21
N PRO A 50 30.56 7.40 7.89
CA PRO A 50 30.58 8.46 8.88
C PRO A 50 29.26 8.53 9.67
N VAL A 51 29.36 8.74 11.00
CA VAL A 51 28.17 8.87 11.87
C VAL A 51 27.24 9.97 11.40
N THR A 52 27.79 11.07 10.87
CA THR A 52 27.03 12.17 10.28
C THR A 52 26.16 11.70 9.12
N LYS A 53 26.70 10.88 8.22
CA LYS A 53 25.96 10.33 7.07
C LYS A 53 24.87 9.34 7.50
N VAL A 54 25.15 8.49 8.49
CA VAL A 54 24.15 7.56 9.04
C VAL A 54 23.01 8.32 9.73
N ALA A 55 23.32 9.37 10.49
CA ALA A 55 22.34 10.23 11.13
C ALA A 55 21.49 10.98 10.08
N ALA A 56 22.15 11.55 9.07
CA ALA A 56 21.49 12.25 7.96
C ALA A 56 20.54 11.32 7.17
N SER A 57 21.00 10.10 6.86
CA SER A 57 20.17 9.06 6.23
C SER A 57 18.97 8.70 7.08
N SER A 58 19.15 8.60 8.40
CA SER A 58 18.07 8.33 9.34
C SER A 58 17.04 9.45 9.38
N ILE A 59 17.48 10.73 9.35
CA ILE A 59 16.58 11.90 9.28
C ILE A 59 15.81 11.89 7.95
N ASN A 60 16.48 11.63 6.84
CA ASN A 60 15.85 11.48 5.53
C ASN A 60 14.76 10.39 5.56
N GLY A 61 15.06 9.25 6.20
CA GLY A 61 14.11 8.18 6.41
C GLY A 61 12.88 8.59 7.23
N LEU A 62 13.06 9.43 8.25
CA LEU A 62 11.93 9.98 9.02
C LEU A 62 11.05 10.90 8.18
N VAL A 63 11.61 11.72 7.30
CA VAL A 63 10.83 12.58 6.38
C VAL A 63 9.99 11.73 5.44
N VAL A 64 10.56 10.66 4.89
CA VAL A 64 9.83 9.70 4.04
C VAL A 64 8.75 8.98 4.85
N ALA A 65 9.05 8.56 6.08
CA ALA A 65 8.08 7.94 6.98
C ALA A 65 6.90 8.87 7.27
N LEU A 66 7.14 10.15 7.51
CA LEU A 66 6.10 11.17 7.70
C LEU A 66 5.22 11.30 6.47
N SER A 67 5.82 11.30 5.27
CA SER A 67 5.09 11.34 3.99
C SER A 67 4.15 10.13 3.84
N LEU A 68 4.64 8.93 4.18
CA LEU A 68 3.82 7.71 4.18
C LEU A 68 2.69 7.75 5.21
N LEU A 69 2.98 8.20 6.43
CA LEU A 69 1.97 8.36 7.49
C LEU A 69 0.89 9.36 7.10
N TYR A 70 1.26 10.43 6.42
CA TYR A 70 0.31 11.41 5.89
C TYR A 70 -0.63 10.82 4.84
N ILE A 71 -0.11 9.99 3.93
CA ILE A 71 -0.92 9.26 2.94
C ILE A 71 -1.88 8.30 3.65
N VAL A 72 -1.37 7.51 4.59
CA VAL A 72 -2.15 6.54 5.38
C VAL A 72 -3.26 7.26 6.16
N PHE A 73 -2.94 8.38 6.81
CA PHE A 73 -3.93 9.18 7.53
C PHE A 73 -5.05 9.64 6.62
N GLY A 74 -4.72 10.24 5.47
CA GLY A 74 -5.72 10.73 4.50
C GLY A 74 -6.65 9.61 4.01
N ALA A 75 -6.10 8.45 3.67
CA ALA A 75 -6.88 7.30 3.21
C ALA A 75 -7.84 6.76 4.30
N ILE A 76 -7.37 6.63 5.53
CA ILE A 76 -8.20 6.20 6.68
C ILE A 76 -9.26 7.26 6.99
N LEU A 77 -8.93 8.55 6.89
CA LEU A 77 -9.87 9.64 7.12
C LEU A 77 -11.01 9.60 6.11
N LEU A 78 -10.73 9.45 4.82
CA LEU A 78 -11.75 9.33 3.79
C LEU A 78 -12.66 8.12 4.06
N LEU A 79 -12.08 6.97 4.42
CA LEU A 79 -12.84 5.78 4.76
C LEU A 79 -13.77 6.03 5.95
N ASN A 80 -13.25 6.55 7.06
CA ASN A 80 -14.05 6.80 8.26
C ASN A 80 -15.13 7.85 8.00
N THR A 81 -14.85 8.83 7.14
CA THR A 81 -15.85 9.82 6.69
C THR A 81 -16.98 9.14 5.92
N LEU A 82 -16.66 8.27 4.96
CA LEU A 82 -17.65 7.48 4.22
C LEU A 82 -18.44 6.53 5.12
N ARG A 83 -17.80 5.99 6.15
CA ARG A 83 -18.44 5.14 7.15
C ARG A 83 -19.44 5.92 8.00
N GLU A 84 -19.00 7.01 8.63
CA GLU A 84 -19.83 7.81 9.53
C GLU A 84 -20.94 8.58 8.77
N SER A 85 -20.76 8.84 7.47
CA SER A 85 -21.80 9.42 6.61
C SER A 85 -22.86 8.43 6.14
N GLY A 86 -22.60 7.11 6.22
CA GLY A 86 -23.44 6.07 5.62
C GLY A 86 -23.16 5.78 4.14
N GLY A 87 -22.27 6.54 3.49
CA GLY A 87 -21.90 6.35 2.08
C GLY A 87 -21.33 4.96 1.80
N LEU A 88 -20.53 4.42 2.74
CA LEU A 88 -19.97 3.07 2.61
C LEU A 88 -21.04 1.98 2.54
N ARG A 89 -22.17 2.15 3.22
CA ARG A 89 -23.33 1.22 3.15
C ARG A 89 -23.90 1.17 1.73
N VAL A 90 -24.09 2.34 1.11
CA VAL A 90 -24.64 2.44 -0.25
C VAL A 90 -23.67 1.85 -1.29
N ILE A 91 -22.37 2.11 -1.15
CA ILE A 91 -21.34 1.51 -2.00
C ILE A 91 -21.36 -0.02 -1.87
N ARG A 92 -21.42 -0.53 -0.63
CA ARG A 92 -21.55 -1.95 -0.34
C ARG A 92 -22.75 -2.58 -1.06
N GLN A 93 -23.93 -1.96 -0.96
CA GLN A 93 -25.13 -2.42 -1.63
C GLN A 93 -24.94 -2.46 -3.15
N GLY A 94 -24.35 -1.41 -3.75
CA GLY A 94 -24.09 -1.34 -5.18
C GLY A 94 -23.21 -2.47 -5.71
N PHE A 95 -22.22 -2.97 -4.93
CA PHE A 95 -21.41 -4.14 -5.32
C PHE A 95 -22.16 -5.46 -5.13
N THR A 96 -22.97 -5.57 -4.08
CA THR A 96 -23.82 -6.74 -3.86
C THR A 96 -24.83 -6.88 -5.00
N ASP A 97 -25.32 -5.75 -5.53
CA ASP A 97 -26.26 -5.70 -6.66
C ASP A 97 -25.61 -6.14 -7.99
N ILE A 98 -24.27 -5.99 -8.14
CA ILE A 98 -23.55 -6.51 -9.32
C ILE A 98 -23.44 -8.03 -9.23
N SER A 99 -23.00 -8.57 -8.09
CA SER A 99 -22.89 -9.99 -7.86
C SER A 99 -22.75 -10.28 -6.36
N PRO A 100 -23.47 -11.27 -5.81
CA PRO A 100 -23.27 -11.73 -4.45
C PRO A 100 -21.98 -12.54 -4.28
N ASP A 101 -21.33 -12.98 -5.36
CA ASP A 101 -20.12 -13.80 -5.31
C ASP A 101 -18.90 -12.96 -4.92
N ARG A 102 -18.27 -13.28 -3.78
CA ARG A 102 -17.11 -12.57 -3.24
C ARG A 102 -15.89 -12.62 -4.17
N ARG A 103 -15.78 -13.64 -5.01
CA ARG A 103 -14.69 -13.76 -6.00
C ARG A 103 -14.87 -12.75 -7.13
N VAL A 104 -16.13 -12.49 -7.56
CA VAL A 104 -16.45 -11.41 -8.51
C VAL A 104 -16.10 -10.06 -7.89
N GLN A 105 -16.56 -9.83 -6.66
CA GLN A 105 -16.33 -8.56 -5.95
C GLN A 105 -14.83 -8.26 -5.78
N VAL A 106 -14.01 -9.26 -5.39
CA VAL A 106 -12.57 -9.04 -5.18
C VAL A 106 -11.85 -8.78 -6.50
N ILE A 107 -12.26 -9.38 -7.62
CA ILE A 107 -11.68 -9.09 -8.93
C ILE A 107 -12.00 -7.65 -9.35
N ILE A 108 -13.24 -7.20 -9.20
CA ILE A 108 -13.64 -5.84 -9.57
C ILE A 108 -12.93 -4.81 -8.69
N ILE A 109 -12.90 -5.04 -7.37
CA ILE A 109 -12.40 -4.04 -6.41
C ILE A 109 -10.88 -4.10 -6.26
N ALA A 110 -10.31 -5.27 -6.00
CA ALA A 110 -8.87 -5.36 -5.83
C ALA A 110 -8.16 -5.29 -7.18
N TRP A 111 -8.52 -6.11 -8.16
CA TRP A 111 -7.79 -6.17 -9.42
C TRP A 111 -8.02 -4.92 -10.29
N LEU A 112 -9.25 -4.62 -10.68
CA LEU A 112 -9.53 -3.55 -11.66
C LEU A 112 -9.47 -2.15 -11.02
N PHE A 113 -10.26 -1.93 -9.97
CA PHE A 113 -10.28 -0.63 -9.29
C PHE A 113 -8.94 -0.35 -8.62
N GLY A 114 -8.32 -1.36 -8.00
CA GLY A 114 -6.97 -1.25 -7.45
C GLY A 114 -5.93 -0.87 -8.51
N SER A 115 -5.99 -1.44 -9.73
CA SER A 115 -5.07 -1.09 -10.82
C SER A 115 -5.24 0.36 -11.27
N PHE A 116 -6.48 0.86 -11.36
CA PHE A 116 -6.76 2.26 -11.64
C PHE A 116 -6.18 3.19 -10.56
N ILE A 117 -6.36 2.85 -9.28
CA ILE A 117 -5.80 3.63 -8.16
C ILE A 117 -4.27 3.59 -8.16
N GLU A 118 -3.65 2.42 -8.45
CA GLU A 118 -2.19 2.31 -8.54
C GLU A 118 -1.65 3.18 -9.68
N GLY A 119 -2.28 3.13 -10.86
CA GLY A 119 -1.90 3.98 -12.00
C GLY A 119 -1.96 5.47 -11.67
N SER A 120 -2.95 5.90 -10.89
CA SER A 120 -3.15 7.31 -10.50
C SER A 120 -2.18 7.75 -9.40
N ALA A 121 -2.09 6.99 -8.32
CA ALA A 121 -1.45 7.41 -7.07
C ALA A 121 -0.12 6.71 -6.78
N GLY A 122 0.03 5.45 -7.16
CA GLY A 122 1.19 4.63 -6.79
C GLY A 122 1.33 4.43 -5.28
N PHE A 123 2.55 4.16 -4.85
CA PHE A 123 3.00 4.17 -3.45
C PHE A 123 2.12 3.38 -2.46
N GLY A 124 1.55 2.25 -2.89
CA GLY A 124 0.70 1.42 -2.03
C GLY A 124 -0.72 1.95 -1.80
N ALA A 125 -1.14 3.02 -2.51
CA ALA A 125 -2.47 3.61 -2.41
C ALA A 125 -3.61 2.59 -2.66
N PRO A 126 -3.53 1.64 -3.60
CA PRO A 126 -4.59 0.63 -3.77
C PRO A 126 -4.88 -0.15 -2.51
N ALA A 127 -3.85 -0.58 -1.78
CA ALA A 127 -4.04 -1.33 -0.55
C ALA A 127 -4.76 -0.49 0.52
N THR A 128 -4.44 0.81 0.61
CA THR A 128 -5.08 1.70 1.59
C THR A 128 -6.53 2.06 1.24
N VAL A 129 -6.93 1.96 -0.04
CA VAL A 129 -8.29 2.26 -0.52
C VAL A 129 -9.13 1.00 -0.67
N ALA A 130 -8.64 -0.03 -1.37
CA ALA A 130 -9.41 -1.24 -1.66
C ALA A 130 -9.61 -2.11 -0.42
N VAL A 131 -8.62 -2.18 0.50
CA VAL A 131 -8.72 -3.00 1.72
C VAL A 131 -9.90 -2.57 2.60
N PRO A 132 -10.03 -1.30 2.99
CA PRO A 132 -11.17 -0.87 3.78
C PRO A 132 -12.50 -1.07 3.07
N LEU A 133 -12.53 -0.88 1.75
CA LEU A 133 -13.74 -1.12 0.95
C LEU A 133 -14.16 -2.60 1.00
N LEU A 134 -13.22 -3.53 0.85
CA LEU A 134 -13.48 -4.97 0.96
C LEU A 134 -13.93 -5.36 2.37
N VAL A 135 -13.30 -4.80 3.43
CA VAL A 135 -13.74 -5.02 4.82
C VAL A 135 -15.17 -4.50 5.01
N GLY A 136 -15.48 -3.33 4.44
CA GLY A 136 -16.82 -2.75 4.42
C GLY A 136 -17.86 -3.63 3.72
N LEU A 137 -17.44 -4.38 2.71
CA LEU A 137 -18.27 -5.37 2.02
C LEU A 137 -18.45 -6.68 2.81
N GLY A 138 -17.78 -6.84 3.96
CA GLY A 138 -17.91 -8.03 4.79
C GLY A 138 -16.83 -9.10 4.55
N PHE A 139 -15.73 -8.74 3.89
CA PHE A 139 -14.57 -9.62 3.83
C PHE A 139 -13.86 -9.69 5.20
N PRO A 140 -13.31 -10.83 5.60
CA PRO A 140 -12.37 -10.87 6.72
C PRO A 140 -11.24 -9.87 6.48
N ALA A 141 -10.84 -9.11 7.51
CA ALA A 141 -9.85 -8.06 7.38
C ALA A 141 -8.54 -8.57 6.75
N MET A 142 -8.07 -9.76 7.17
CA MET A 142 -6.85 -10.37 6.62
C MET A 142 -7.03 -10.84 5.17
N ALA A 143 -8.24 -11.23 4.75
CA ALA A 143 -8.54 -11.56 3.36
C ALA A 143 -8.52 -10.31 2.48
N ALA A 144 -9.05 -9.20 2.98
CA ALA A 144 -9.01 -7.91 2.31
C ALA A 144 -7.57 -7.41 2.14
N VAL A 145 -6.73 -7.52 3.19
CA VAL A 145 -5.30 -7.15 3.12
C VAL A 145 -4.56 -8.05 2.12
N LEU A 146 -4.80 -9.37 2.14
CA LEU A 146 -4.23 -10.28 1.13
C LEU A 146 -4.57 -9.80 -0.28
N ALA A 147 -5.83 -9.49 -0.55
CA ALA A 147 -6.28 -9.03 -1.86
C ALA A 147 -5.62 -7.69 -2.24
N GLY A 148 -5.59 -6.72 -1.32
CA GLY A 148 -4.95 -5.42 -1.52
C GLY A 148 -3.43 -5.51 -1.73
N MET A 149 -2.77 -6.54 -1.20
CA MET A 149 -1.35 -6.77 -1.43
C MET A 149 -1.08 -7.51 -2.75
N ILE A 150 -1.90 -8.47 -3.16
CA ILE A 150 -1.72 -9.19 -4.43
C ILE A 150 -1.87 -8.24 -5.64
N ILE A 151 -2.70 -7.21 -5.54
CA ILE A 151 -2.81 -6.17 -6.58
C ILE A 151 -1.52 -5.37 -6.75
N GLN A 152 -0.67 -5.30 -5.74
CA GLN A 152 0.64 -4.65 -5.81
C GLN A 152 1.61 -5.48 -6.67
N SER A 153 1.25 -5.69 -7.94
CA SER A 153 1.99 -6.51 -8.91
C SER A 153 1.93 -5.88 -10.31
N THR A 154 1.05 -6.34 -11.17
CA THR A 154 0.94 -5.92 -12.59
C THR A 154 0.88 -4.40 -12.78
N PRO A 155 0.10 -3.61 -12.02
CA PRO A 155 -0.01 -2.18 -12.27
C PRO A 155 1.16 -1.35 -11.73
N VAL A 156 1.99 -1.91 -10.85
CA VAL A 156 2.94 -1.13 -10.02
C VAL A 156 4.07 -0.51 -10.84
N SER A 157 4.58 -1.17 -11.89
CA SER A 157 5.64 -0.61 -12.72
C SER A 157 5.22 0.68 -13.44
N PHE A 158 3.92 0.89 -13.63
CA PHE A 158 3.34 2.12 -14.19
C PHE A 158 2.46 2.86 -13.17
N GLY A 159 2.72 2.64 -11.89
CA GLY A 159 2.08 3.36 -10.78
C GLY A 159 2.49 4.84 -10.76
N ALA A 160 1.64 5.69 -10.18
CA ALA A 160 1.85 7.15 -10.11
C ALA A 160 2.30 7.74 -11.45
N VAL A 161 1.55 7.45 -12.51
CA VAL A 161 1.82 7.92 -13.89
C VAL A 161 3.24 7.56 -14.34
N GLY A 162 3.59 6.26 -14.26
CA GLY A 162 4.84 5.71 -14.76
C GLY A 162 6.10 6.03 -13.95
N THR A 163 5.95 6.57 -12.74
CA THR A 163 7.09 6.96 -11.89
C THR A 163 8.16 5.87 -11.73
N PRO A 164 7.86 4.56 -11.56
CA PRO A 164 8.89 3.54 -11.45
C PRO A 164 9.80 3.41 -12.66
N ILE A 165 9.30 3.68 -13.86
CA ILE A 165 10.10 3.68 -15.09
C ILE A 165 10.72 5.05 -15.33
N LYS A 166 9.90 6.12 -15.39
CA LYS A 166 10.33 7.48 -15.74
C LYS A 166 11.30 8.10 -14.72
N VAL A 167 11.21 7.71 -13.44
CA VAL A 167 12.09 8.19 -12.38
C VAL A 167 13.01 7.09 -11.87
N GLY A 168 12.46 5.90 -11.62
CA GLY A 168 13.24 4.81 -11.03
C GLY A 168 14.30 4.27 -11.99
N VAL A 169 13.89 3.78 -13.16
CA VAL A 169 14.83 3.25 -14.17
C VAL A 169 15.69 4.36 -14.75
N SER A 170 15.10 5.53 -15.08
CA SER A 170 15.83 6.68 -15.62
C SER A 170 17.00 7.10 -14.73
N ASN A 171 16.73 7.38 -13.45
CA ASN A 171 17.79 7.75 -12.50
C ASN A 171 18.77 6.60 -12.23
N GLY A 172 18.26 5.35 -12.22
CA GLY A 172 19.11 4.18 -12.03
C GLY A 172 20.09 3.94 -13.18
N LEU A 173 19.70 4.26 -14.40
CA LEU A 173 20.55 4.21 -15.59
C LEU A 173 21.28 5.55 -15.87
N SER A 174 21.06 6.58 -15.06
CA SER A 174 21.55 7.95 -15.28
C SER A 174 21.12 8.52 -16.65
N VAL A 175 19.92 8.18 -17.12
CA VAL A 175 19.32 8.65 -18.38
C VAL A 175 18.42 9.83 -18.07
N ASP A 176 18.64 10.96 -18.74
CA ASP A 176 17.76 12.13 -18.60
C ASP A 176 16.54 12.01 -19.54
N PRO A 177 15.32 11.96 -19.03
CA PRO A 177 14.11 11.89 -19.84
C PRO A 177 13.63 13.26 -20.34
N SER A 178 14.27 14.39 -19.93
CA SER A 178 13.76 15.72 -20.25
C SER A 178 14.21 16.18 -21.62
N PRO A 179 13.28 16.57 -22.54
CA PRO A 179 13.64 17.28 -23.75
C PRO A 179 13.98 18.74 -23.40
N VAL A 180 15.21 19.04 -23.00
CA VAL A 180 15.70 20.41 -22.93
C VAL A 180 16.10 20.82 -24.35
N GLU A 181 15.37 21.74 -24.96
CA GLU A 181 15.75 22.33 -26.25
C GLU A 181 17.19 22.87 -26.17
N GLY A 182 18.09 22.28 -26.94
CA GLY A 182 19.49 22.70 -27.04
C GLY A 182 20.53 21.95 -26.22
N ALA A 183 20.14 21.02 -25.35
CA ALA A 183 21.05 20.06 -24.76
C ALA A 183 21.14 18.83 -25.69
N SER A 184 22.34 18.50 -26.14
CA SER A 184 22.65 17.23 -26.76
C SER A 184 22.26 16.14 -25.74
N HIS A 185 21.20 15.36 -26.05
CA HIS A 185 20.70 14.28 -25.19
C HIS A 185 21.74 13.16 -25.17
N THR A 186 22.78 13.32 -24.40
CA THR A 186 23.73 12.25 -24.13
C THR A 186 23.11 11.27 -23.16
N LEU A 187 22.82 10.08 -23.65
CA LEU A 187 22.79 8.89 -22.79
C LEU A 187 24.06 8.94 -21.94
N SER A 188 23.97 8.80 -20.63
CA SER A 188 25.11 8.95 -19.72
C SER A 188 26.39 8.33 -20.31
N THR A 189 27.44 9.12 -20.36
CA THR A 189 28.78 8.68 -20.80
C THR A 189 29.38 7.61 -19.90
N ASP A 190 28.80 7.40 -18.73
CA ASP A 190 29.20 6.34 -17.82
C ASP A 190 28.58 4.99 -18.19
N LEU A 191 29.42 3.99 -18.44
CA LEU A 191 29.13 2.55 -18.32
C LEU A 191 28.41 1.86 -19.50
N GLY A 192 28.63 2.27 -20.72
CA GLY A 192 28.16 1.52 -21.90
C GLY A 192 26.67 1.67 -22.23
N VAL A 193 25.89 2.45 -21.45
CA VAL A 193 24.47 2.72 -21.74
C VAL A 193 24.33 3.56 -23.00
N GLU A 194 25.21 4.55 -23.20
CA GLU A 194 25.26 5.38 -24.43
C GLU A 194 25.64 4.52 -25.65
N GLY A 195 26.67 3.68 -25.50
CA GLY A 195 27.10 2.79 -26.59
C GLY A 195 26.01 1.81 -26.99
N TYR A 196 25.29 1.22 -26.02
CA TYR A 196 24.13 0.37 -26.27
C TYR A 196 22.99 1.14 -26.95
N GLY A 197 22.63 2.31 -26.43
CA GLY A 197 21.56 3.15 -26.96
C GLY A 197 21.82 3.50 -28.43
N THR A 198 23.03 3.92 -28.76
CA THR A 198 23.47 4.25 -30.14
C THR A 198 23.45 3.00 -31.03
N ALA A 199 23.99 1.89 -30.55
CA ALA A 199 24.04 0.61 -31.32
C ALA A 199 22.63 0.04 -31.54
N ALA A 200 21.70 0.24 -30.61
CA ALA A 200 20.31 -0.20 -30.72
C ALA A 200 19.42 0.79 -31.51
N GLY A 201 19.96 1.92 -31.96
CA GLY A 201 19.25 2.92 -32.76
C GLY A 201 18.28 3.80 -31.95
N PHE A 202 18.48 3.95 -30.65
CA PHE A 202 17.69 4.87 -29.83
C PHE A 202 18.20 6.31 -30.01
N GLU A 203 17.32 7.22 -30.41
CA GLU A 203 17.66 8.63 -30.64
C GLU A 203 17.94 9.39 -29.33
N ASN A 204 17.32 8.96 -28.23
CA ASN A 204 17.44 9.62 -26.93
C ASN A 204 17.05 8.70 -25.77
N GLY A 205 17.25 9.16 -24.54
CA GLY A 205 16.91 8.42 -23.33
C GLY A 205 15.42 8.11 -23.18
N GLU A 206 14.54 8.93 -23.72
CA GLU A 206 13.10 8.71 -23.68
C GLU A 206 12.70 7.49 -24.53
N ALA A 207 13.29 7.33 -25.71
CA ALA A 207 13.08 6.18 -26.58
C ALA A 207 13.53 4.88 -25.91
N LEU A 208 14.69 4.89 -25.22
CA LEU A 208 15.17 3.74 -24.44
C LEU A 208 14.20 3.40 -23.30
N LEU A 209 13.70 4.41 -22.56
CA LEU A 209 12.75 4.21 -21.48
C LEU A 209 11.38 3.71 -21.99
N ALA A 210 10.95 4.16 -23.17
CA ALA A 210 9.74 3.67 -23.82
C ALA A 210 9.88 2.19 -24.23
N ASP A 211 11.04 1.80 -24.78
CA ASP A 211 11.36 0.41 -25.13
C ASP A 211 11.39 -0.48 -23.89
N ILE A 212 12.08 -0.06 -22.82
CA ILE A 212 12.08 -0.78 -21.54
C ILE A 212 10.65 -0.87 -20.99
N GLY A 213 9.87 0.21 -21.06
CA GLY A 213 8.48 0.25 -20.64
C GLY A 213 7.60 -0.76 -21.40
N LEU A 214 7.77 -0.89 -22.71
CA LEU A 214 7.05 -1.87 -23.52
C LEU A 214 7.43 -3.30 -23.15
N LYS A 215 8.71 -3.57 -22.90
CA LYS A 215 9.19 -4.89 -22.42
C LYS A 215 8.60 -5.22 -21.04
N VAL A 216 8.56 -4.24 -20.14
CA VAL A 216 7.89 -4.36 -18.83
C VAL A 216 6.40 -4.66 -19.00
N ALA A 217 5.70 -3.93 -19.88
CA ALA A 217 4.28 -4.16 -20.15
C ALA A 217 4.02 -5.56 -20.71
N THR A 218 4.90 -6.05 -21.59
CA THR A 218 4.81 -7.39 -22.19
C THR A 218 4.96 -8.48 -21.12
N LEU A 219 5.97 -8.36 -20.25
CA LEU A 219 6.16 -9.30 -19.13
C LEU A 219 4.96 -9.28 -18.19
N HIS A 220 4.48 -8.09 -17.84
CA HIS A 220 3.28 -7.93 -17.00
C HIS A 220 2.01 -8.46 -17.63
N ALA A 221 1.82 -8.26 -18.95
CA ALA A 221 0.64 -8.73 -19.66
C ALA A 221 0.51 -10.26 -19.57
N LEU A 222 1.60 -10.98 -19.82
CA LEU A 222 1.60 -12.44 -19.80
C LEU A 222 1.55 -13.01 -18.38
N THR A 223 2.33 -12.45 -17.46
CA THR A 223 2.37 -12.89 -16.06
C THR A 223 1.08 -12.52 -15.33
N GLY A 224 0.55 -11.31 -15.57
CA GLY A 224 -0.64 -10.77 -14.93
C GLY A 224 -1.94 -11.49 -15.28
N LEU A 225 -1.97 -12.21 -16.42
CA LEU A 225 -3.19 -12.88 -16.91
C LEU A 225 -3.78 -13.88 -15.89
N LEU A 226 -2.94 -14.56 -15.13
CA LEU A 226 -3.38 -15.52 -14.11
C LEU A 226 -3.57 -14.92 -12.71
N VAL A 227 -3.22 -13.63 -12.48
CA VAL A 227 -3.28 -13.02 -11.15
C VAL A 227 -4.69 -12.95 -10.57
N PRO A 228 -5.76 -12.55 -11.31
CA PRO A 228 -7.12 -12.59 -10.76
C PRO A 228 -7.56 -13.99 -10.35
N LEU A 229 -7.12 -15.00 -11.11
CA LEU A 229 -7.41 -16.41 -10.80
C LEU A 229 -6.64 -16.89 -9.57
N LEU A 230 -5.34 -16.56 -9.48
CA LEU A 230 -4.50 -16.82 -8.32
C LEU A 230 -5.07 -16.16 -7.06
N LEU A 231 -5.49 -14.90 -7.16
CA LEU A 231 -6.13 -14.16 -6.07
C LEU A 231 -7.36 -14.89 -5.53
N CYS A 232 -8.27 -15.32 -6.41
CA CYS A 232 -9.44 -16.11 -6.01
C CYS A 232 -9.05 -17.45 -5.39
N GLY A 233 -8.04 -18.13 -5.95
CA GLY A 233 -7.53 -19.38 -5.41
C GLY A 233 -6.94 -19.24 -4.01
N LEU A 234 -6.11 -18.21 -3.78
CA LEU A 234 -5.52 -17.93 -2.47
C LEU A 234 -6.60 -17.48 -1.47
N LEU A 235 -7.57 -16.68 -1.90
CA LEU A 235 -8.69 -16.25 -1.07
C LEU A 235 -9.48 -17.45 -0.52
N THR A 236 -9.90 -18.36 -1.39
CA THR A 236 -10.68 -19.54 -1.00
C THR A 236 -9.82 -20.56 -0.25
N ARG A 237 -8.52 -20.67 -0.53
CA ARG A 237 -7.59 -21.54 0.17
C ARG A 237 -7.35 -21.13 1.62
N PHE A 238 -7.20 -19.83 1.86
CA PHE A 238 -6.85 -19.34 3.19
C PHE A 238 -8.07 -18.99 4.05
N TYR A 239 -9.16 -18.53 3.43
CA TYR A 239 -10.32 -17.97 4.14
C TYR A 239 -11.65 -18.64 3.81
N GLY A 240 -11.69 -19.53 2.83
CA GLY A 240 -12.88 -20.30 2.51
C GLY A 240 -13.18 -21.37 3.58
N ALA A 241 -14.46 -21.68 3.78
CA ALA A 241 -14.92 -22.74 4.70
C ALA A 241 -14.25 -24.09 4.42
N ASN A 242 -14.12 -24.47 3.15
CA ASN A 242 -13.49 -25.72 2.73
C ASN A 242 -11.97 -25.64 2.54
N ARG A 243 -11.35 -24.46 2.74
CA ARG A 243 -9.92 -24.20 2.55
C ARG A 243 -9.37 -24.76 1.22
N SER A 244 -10.17 -24.68 0.16
CA SER A 244 -9.89 -25.28 -1.14
C SER A 244 -9.48 -24.23 -2.18
N PHE A 245 -8.24 -24.35 -2.70
CA PHE A 245 -7.76 -23.52 -3.82
C PHE A 245 -8.62 -23.70 -5.08
N LEU A 246 -9.10 -24.93 -5.33
CA LEU A 246 -9.91 -25.26 -6.49
C LEU A 246 -11.28 -24.56 -6.52
N GLU A 247 -11.82 -24.18 -5.36
CA GLU A 247 -13.07 -23.38 -5.31
C GLU A 247 -12.88 -21.99 -5.92
N GLY A 248 -11.74 -21.38 -5.70
CA GLY A 248 -11.39 -20.11 -6.31
C GLY A 248 -11.27 -20.21 -7.83
N LEU A 249 -10.77 -21.33 -8.35
CA LEU A 249 -10.59 -21.52 -9.78
C LEU A 249 -11.88 -21.76 -10.56
N ARG A 250 -12.99 -22.07 -9.91
CA ARG A 250 -14.29 -22.27 -10.59
C ARG A 250 -14.77 -21.02 -11.33
N ILE A 251 -14.26 -19.83 -10.98
CA ILE A 251 -14.60 -18.57 -11.63
C ILE A 251 -13.67 -18.22 -12.80
N TRP A 252 -12.86 -19.17 -13.29
CA TRP A 252 -11.79 -18.94 -14.25
C TRP A 252 -12.20 -18.15 -15.50
N LYS A 253 -13.43 -18.39 -16.02
CA LYS A 253 -13.94 -17.66 -17.21
C LYS A 253 -14.04 -16.17 -16.94
N PHE A 254 -14.66 -15.79 -15.81
CA PHE A 254 -14.78 -14.39 -15.41
C PHE A 254 -13.43 -13.77 -15.04
N ALA A 255 -12.56 -14.52 -14.35
CA ALA A 255 -11.24 -14.05 -13.96
C ALA A 255 -10.34 -13.77 -15.17
N LEU A 256 -10.32 -14.66 -16.17
CA LEU A 256 -9.56 -14.45 -17.41
C LEU A 256 -10.17 -13.33 -18.27
N PHE A 257 -11.48 -13.23 -18.33
CA PHE A 257 -12.16 -12.12 -19.01
C PHE A 257 -11.77 -10.78 -18.37
N ALA A 258 -11.84 -10.67 -17.05
CA ALA A 258 -11.47 -9.46 -16.33
C ALA A 258 -9.97 -9.12 -16.49
N ALA A 259 -9.09 -10.15 -16.50
CA ALA A 259 -7.67 -9.97 -16.79
C ALA A 259 -7.45 -9.38 -18.19
N LEU A 260 -8.05 -9.98 -19.22
CA LEU A 260 -7.92 -9.51 -20.60
C LEU A 260 -8.52 -8.10 -20.79
N ALA A 261 -9.66 -7.82 -20.16
CA ALA A 261 -10.31 -6.50 -20.23
C ALA A 261 -9.42 -5.37 -19.72
N MET A 262 -8.50 -5.66 -18.79
CA MET A 262 -7.51 -4.69 -18.30
C MET A 262 -6.20 -4.77 -19.09
N ILE A 263 -5.66 -5.97 -19.30
CA ILE A 263 -4.29 -6.18 -19.82
C ILE A 263 -4.17 -5.75 -21.28
N VAL A 264 -5.20 -5.99 -22.11
CA VAL A 264 -5.16 -5.61 -23.52
C VAL A 264 -5.03 -4.08 -23.68
N PRO A 265 -5.92 -3.25 -23.12
CA PRO A 265 -5.72 -1.80 -23.19
C PRO A 265 -4.46 -1.33 -22.46
N TYR A 266 -4.06 -1.94 -21.36
CA TYR A 266 -2.81 -1.66 -20.66
C TYR A 266 -1.58 -1.81 -21.57
N TRP A 267 -1.46 -2.93 -22.29
CA TRP A 267 -0.37 -3.19 -23.21
C TRP A 267 -0.40 -2.25 -24.43
N LEU A 268 -1.59 -2.01 -25.00
CA LEU A 268 -1.76 -1.08 -26.12
C LEU A 268 -1.36 0.36 -25.71
N VAL A 269 -1.69 0.77 -24.52
CA VAL A 269 -1.31 2.10 -24.01
C VAL A 269 0.19 2.20 -23.81
N ALA A 270 0.85 1.14 -23.31
CA ALA A 270 2.32 1.12 -23.22
C ALA A 270 2.98 1.25 -24.60
N LEU A 271 2.41 0.59 -25.61
CA LEU A 271 2.91 0.63 -26.99
C LEU A 271 2.71 2.02 -27.64
N LEU A 272 1.57 2.66 -27.42
CA LEU A 272 1.16 3.87 -28.14
C LEU A 272 1.48 5.17 -27.40
N LEU A 273 1.46 5.16 -26.09
CA LEU A 273 1.54 6.36 -25.23
C LEU A 273 2.73 6.31 -24.26
N GLY A 274 3.52 5.23 -24.27
CA GLY A 274 4.65 5.09 -23.35
C GLY A 274 4.28 4.64 -21.92
N PRO A 275 5.22 4.74 -20.98
CA PRO A 275 5.11 4.12 -19.66
C PRO A 275 4.26 4.90 -18.64
N GLU A 276 3.70 6.06 -18.97
CA GLU A 276 2.96 6.89 -18.02
C GLU A 276 1.58 6.34 -17.67
N PHE A 277 0.83 5.85 -18.68
CA PHE A 277 -0.61 5.64 -18.56
C PHE A 277 -1.11 4.19 -18.55
N PRO A 278 -0.30 3.14 -18.74
CA PRO A 278 -0.82 1.78 -18.90
C PRO A 278 -1.74 1.33 -17.77
N SER A 279 -1.33 1.49 -16.52
CA SER A 279 -2.10 1.06 -15.35
C SER A 279 -3.35 1.90 -15.13
N LEU A 280 -3.25 3.21 -15.37
CA LEU A 280 -4.37 4.14 -15.22
C LEU A 280 -5.48 3.84 -16.23
N VAL A 281 -5.13 3.86 -17.51
CA VAL A 281 -6.09 3.70 -18.61
C VAL A 281 -6.56 2.26 -18.73
N GLY A 282 -5.65 1.29 -18.61
CA GLY A 282 -5.99 -0.14 -18.61
C GLY A 282 -6.93 -0.50 -17.46
N GLY A 283 -6.64 -0.01 -16.25
CA GLY A 283 -7.50 -0.20 -15.07
C GLY A 283 -8.89 0.41 -15.26
N LEU A 284 -8.97 1.65 -15.78
CA LEU A 284 -10.25 2.35 -15.99
C LEU A 284 -11.10 1.68 -17.08
N ILE A 285 -10.52 1.36 -18.22
CA ILE A 285 -11.21 0.66 -19.33
C ILE A 285 -11.67 -0.72 -18.88
N GLY A 286 -10.77 -1.49 -18.24
CA GLY A 286 -11.10 -2.81 -17.73
C GLY A 286 -12.23 -2.77 -16.70
N LEU A 287 -12.20 -1.80 -15.79
CA LEU A 287 -13.26 -1.60 -14.80
C LEU A 287 -14.61 -1.31 -15.46
N PHE A 288 -14.64 -0.40 -16.45
CA PHE A 288 -15.85 -0.06 -17.20
C PHE A 288 -16.44 -1.27 -17.94
N ILE A 289 -15.59 -2.00 -18.68
CA ILE A 289 -16.02 -3.20 -19.43
C ILE A 289 -16.59 -4.25 -18.47
N VAL A 290 -15.86 -4.56 -17.39
CA VAL A 290 -16.23 -5.66 -16.50
C VAL A 290 -17.46 -5.32 -15.65
N ILE A 291 -17.61 -4.09 -15.16
CA ILE A 291 -18.83 -3.70 -14.42
C ILE A 291 -20.04 -3.77 -15.34
N THR A 292 -19.94 -3.25 -16.56
CA THR A 292 -21.04 -3.22 -17.51
C THR A 292 -21.50 -4.64 -17.89
N THR A 293 -20.54 -5.51 -18.19
CA THR A 293 -20.82 -6.91 -18.55
C THR A 293 -21.27 -7.77 -17.35
N ALA A 294 -20.72 -7.52 -16.16
CA ALA A 294 -21.12 -8.23 -14.94
C ALA A 294 -22.57 -7.91 -14.55
N ARG A 295 -23.02 -6.67 -14.74
CA ARG A 295 -24.43 -6.27 -14.54
C ARG A 295 -25.39 -6.99 -15.47
N SER A 296 -24.97 -7.34 -16.68
CA SER A 296 -25.76 -8.15 -17.61
C SER A 296 -25.70 -9.66 -17.30
N GLY A 297 -25.00 -10.08 -16.23
CA GLY A 297 -24.82 -11.47 -15.85
C GLY A 297 -23.78 -12.23 -16.68
N PHE A 298 -23.00 -11.56 -17.54
CA PHE A 298 -22.04 -12.22 -18.41
C PHE A 298 -20.89 -12.84 -17.60
N LEU A 299 -20.74 -14.17 -17.71
CA LEU A 299 -19.76 -14.99 -17.01
C LEU A 299 -19.82 -14.92 -15.47
N VAL A 300 -20.80 -14.24 -14.90
CA VAL A 300 -21.02 -14.17 -13.45
C VAL A 300 -21.74 -15.44 -12.98
N PRO A 301 -21.34 -16.05 -11.86
CA PRO A 301 -22.07 -17.19 -11.30
C PRO A 301 -23.51 -16.80 -10.93
N ALA A 302 -24.46 -17.71 -11.19
CA ALA A 302 -25.83 -17.52 -10.73
C ALA A 302 -25.89 -17.35 -9.20
N PRO A 303 -26.84 -16.57 -8.65
CA PRO A 303 -26.89 -16.27 -7.21
C PRO A 303 -26.86 -17.49 -6.31
N GLU A 304 -27.49 -18.61 -6.69
CA GLU A 304 -27.52 -19.86 -5.93
C GLU A 304 -26.16 -20.59 -5.92
N LYS A 305 -25.26 -20.22 -6.80
CA LYS A 305 -23.88 -20.77 -6.93
C LYS A 305 -22.83 -19.77 -6.48
N ALA A 306 -23.24 -18.62 -5.98
CA ALA A 306 -22.33 -17.62 -5.47
C ALA A 306 -21.51 -18.17 -4.31
N TRP A 307 -20.23 -17.82 -4.29
CA TRP A 307 -19.35 -18.20 -3.21
C TRP A 307 -19.26 -17.06 -2.19
N ASP A 308 -19.38 -17.44 -0.90
CA ASP A 308 -19.18 -16.51 0.21
C ASP A 308 -18.27 -17.14 1.28
N PHE A 309 -17.80 -16.32 2.21
CA PHE A 309 -17.09 -16.73 3.39
C PHE A 309 -18.04 -17.49 4.34
N ALA A 310 -17.46 -18.30 5.24
CA ALA A 310 -18.21 -18.81 6.37
C ALA A 310 -18.83 -17.67 7.21
N PRO A 311 -19.90 -17.92 7.98
CA PRO A 311 -20.43 -16.94 8.92
C PRO A 311 -19.35 -16.40 9.87
N ARG A 312 -19.47 -15.15 10.28
CA ARG A 312 -18.42 -14.41 11.01
C ARG A 312 -18.01 -15.06 12.34
N ASP A 313 -18.93 -15.72 13.00
CA ASP A 313 -18.72 -16.49 14.25
C ASP A 313 -17.76 -17.69 14.07
N GLN A 314 -17.64 -18.19 12.83
CA GLN A 314 -16.72 -19.27 12.47
C GLN A 314 -15.34 -18.77 12.00
N TRP A 315 -15.12 -17.46 11.96
CA TRP A 315 -13.83 -16.91 11.54
C TRP A 315 -12.76 -17.10 12.60
N ASN A 316 -11.54 -17.41 12.14
CA ASN A 316 -10.40 -17.38 13.03
C ASN A 316 -10.21 -15.95 13.57
N PRO A 317 -10.00 -15.77 14.89
CA PRO A 317 -9.74 -14.46 15.50
C PRO A 317 -8.61 -13.67 14.83
N ASP A 318 -7.63 -14.35 14.22
CA ASP A 318 -6.55 -13.71 13.47
C ASP A 318 -7.01 -13.05 12.18
N TRP A 319 -8.17 -13.42 11.63
CA TRP A 319 -8.70 -12.82 10.41
C TRP A 319 -9.46 -11.53 10.67
N ILE A 320 -9.82 -11.29 11.93
CA ILE A 320 -10.65 -10.17 12.36
C ILE A 320 -9.72 -9.01 12.73
N GLY A 321 -9.95 -7.86 12.11
CA GLY A 321 -9.29 -6.61 12.46
C GLY A 321 -10.05 -5.87 13.56
N SER A 322 -9.39 -4.91 14.20
CA SER A 322 -10.05 -3.99 15.14
C SER A 322 -10.99 -3.00 14.46
N LEU A 323 -10.98 -2.94 13.13
CA LEU A 323 -11.92 -2.18 12.34
C LEU A 323 -13.29 -2.86 12.38
N GLN A 324 -14.08 -2.54 13.38
CA GLN A 324 -15.47 -2.98 13.45
C GLN A 324 -16.31 -2.09 12.54
N ILE A 325 -16.79 -2.66 11.44
CA ILE A 325 -17.87 -2.05 10.67
C ILE A 325 -19.14 -2.71 11.20
N PRO A 326 -20.02 -1.98 11.89
CA PRO A 326 -21.27 -2.56 12.37
C PRO A 326 -22.05 -3.13 11.20
N ALA A 327 -22.45 -4.39 11.27
CA ALA A 327 -23.22 -5.05 10.23
C ALA A 327 -24.62 -4.44 10.08
N ASP A 328 -25.15 -3.90 11.17
CA ASP A 328 -26.47 -3.29 11.27
C ASP A 328 -26.43 -2.04 12.15
N ASP A 329 -25.98 -0.91 11.60
CA ASP A 329 -26.35 0.38 12.20
C ASP A 329 -27.77 0.72 11.73
N LYS A 330 -28.76 0.19 12.44
CA LYS A 330 -30.18 0.60 12.29
C LYS A 330 -30.39 2.07 12.67
N ASP A 331 -29.41 2.66 13.34
CA ASP A 331 -29.40 4.07 13.77
C ASP A 331 -28.75 5.04 12.79
N GLY A 332 -28.48 4.61 11.56
CA GLY A 332 -28.09 5.53 10.48
C GLY A 332 -29.20 6.55 10.28
N ASN A 333 -28.96 7.74 10.78
CA ASN A 333 -29.71 8.98 10.56
C ASN A 333 -30.41 8.95 9.18
N GLY A 334 -31.69 8.64 9.11
CA GLY A 334 -32.58 8.38 7.98
C GLY A 334 -32.34 9.09 6.62
N ARG A 335 -31.12 9.43 6.30
CA ARG A 335 -30.71 10.06 5.05
C ARG A 335 -30.43 9.00 3.99
N GLN A 336 -31.23 8.96 2.99
CA GLN A 336 -31.00 8.18 1.77
C GLN A 336 -29.93 8.91 0.94
N ILE A 337 -28.69 8.41 0.99
CA ILE A 337 -27.62 8.87 0.10
C ILE A 337 -27.77 8.12 -1.22
N GLY A 338 -27.89 8.84 -2.35
CA GLY A 338 -27.93 8.22 -3.67
C GLY A 338 -26.59 7.54 -4.01
N ILE A 339 -26.61 6.50 -4.84
CA ILE A 339 -25.42 5.72 -5.23
C ILE A 339 -24.33 6.61 -5.85
N PHE A 340 -24.69 7.60 -6.66
CA PHE A 340 -23.74 8.54 -7.25
C PHE A 340 -23.03 9.38 -6.17
N HIS A 341 -23.78 9.90 -5.19
CA HIS A 341 -23.18 10.66 -4.09
C HIS A 341 -22.24 9.80 -3.25
N ALA A 342 -22.58 8.53 -3.04
CA ALA A 342 -21.73 7.61 -2.27
C ALA A 342 -20.40 7.29 -3.00
N TRP A 343 -20.44 7.17 -4.35
CA TRP A 343 -19.23 6.92 -5.16
C TRP A 343 -18.43 8.17 -5.49
N PHE A 344 -19.06 9.34 -5.44
CA PHE A 344 -18.44 10.62 -5.82
C PHE A 344 -17.09 10.87 -5.13
N PRO A 345 -16.91 10.59 -3.83
CA PRO A 345 -15.60 10.77 -3.17
C PRO A 345 -14.46 9.98 -3.82
N TYR A 346 -14.70 8.74 -4.25
CA TYR A 346 -13.69 7.93 -4.94
C TYR A 346 -13.43 8.41 -6.38
N ILE A 347 -14.49 8.83 -7.07
CA ILE A 347 -14.36 9.47 -8.40
C ILE A 347 -13.55 10.76 -8.27
N LEU A 348 -13.82 11.56 -7.25
CA LEU A 348 -13.08 12.79 -6.97
C LEU A 348 -11.61 12.51 -6.68
N VAL A 349 -11.31 11.49 -5.88
CA VAL A 349 -9.92 11.06 -5.62
C VAL A 349 -9.22 10.72 -6.94
N GLY A 350 -9.81 9.86 -7.77
CA GLY A 350 -9.26 9.49 -9.07
C GLY A 350 -9.03 10.71 -9.96
N LEU A 351 -10.03 11.59 -10.08
CA LEU A 351 -9.94 12.81 -10.87
C LEU A 351 -8.83 13.75 -10.38
N LEU A 352 -8.78 14.02 -9.07
CA LEU A 352 -7.76 14.89 -8.50
C LEU A 352 -6.36 14.32 -8.66
N LEU A 353 -6.19 12.99 -8.49
CA LEU A 353 -4.92 12.33 -8.70
C LEU A 353 -4.46 12.45 -10.16
N VAL A 354 -5.36 12.24 -11.13
CA VAL A 354 -5.06 12.46 -12.55
C VAL A 354 -4.67 13.91 -12.80
N LEU A 355 -5.50 14.88 -12.42
CA LEU A 355 -5.25 16.30 -12.67
C LEU A 355 -3.92 16.77 -12.05
N THR A 356 -3.62 16.36 -10.82
CA THR A 356 -2.39 16.74 -10.13
C THR A 356 -1.13 16.09 -10.71
N ARG A 357 -1.25 15.07 -11.57
CA ARG A 357 -0.12 14.37 -12.21
C ARG A 357 0.04 14.73 -13.68
N THR A 358 -1.07 15.01 -14.39
CA THR A 358 -1.04 15.26 -15.84
C THR A 358 -0.99 16.72 -16.23
N ILE A 359 -1.31 17.66 -15.33
CA ILE A 359 -1.22 19.09 -15.59
C ILE A 359 0.10 19.64 -15.03
N PRO A 360 1.14 19.95 -15.88
CA PRO A 360 2.46 20.30 -15.39
C PRO A 360 2.46 21.52 -14.46
N HIS A 361 1.80 22.61 -14.84
CA HIS A 361 1.73 23.83 -14.03
C HIS A 361 1.08 23.60 -12.66
N LEU A 362 0.05 22.75 -12.60
CA LEU A 362 -0.59 22.39 -11.33
C LEU A 362 0.34 21.51 -10.47
N ALA A 363 1.03 20.56 -11.11
CA ALA A 363 2.00 19.70 -10.41
C ALA A 363 3.15 20.51 -9.81
N GLU A 364 3.72 21.44 -10.58
CA GLU A 364 4.80 22.32 -10.13
C GLU A 364 4.36 23.25 -9.01
N TRP A 365 3.18 23.86 -9.14
CA TRP A 365 2.61 24.70 -8.09
C TRP A 365 2.41 23.92 -6.79
N LEU A 366 1.84 22.72 -6.86
CA LEU A 366 1.63 21.85 -5.68
C LEU A 366 2.96 21.39 -5.06
N LYS A 367 4.00 21.09 -5.89
CA LYS A 367 5.34 20.71 -5.42
C LYS A 367 6.07 21.89 -4.78
N GLY A 368 5.80 23.11 -5.22
CA GLY A 368 6.37 24.34 -4.66
C GLY A 368 6.00 24.51 -3.17
N TRP A 369 4.87 23.98 -2.73
CA TRP A 369 4.46 23.92 -1.33
C TRP A 369 5.10 22.71 -0.64
N SER A 370 6.38 22.82 -0.37
CA SER A 370 7.15 21.73 0.25
C SER A 370 7.98 22.23 1.42
N VAL A 371 8.15 21.37 2.41
CA VAL A 371 9.13 21.56 3.47
C VAL A 371 10.38 20.78 3.06
N ALA A 372 11.42 21.50 2.69
CA ALA A 372 12.72 20.90 2.39
C ALA A 372 13.45 20.61 3.70
N VAL A 373 13.80 19.36 3.92
CA VAL A 373 14.66 18.97 5.02
C VAL A 373 16.05 18.73 4.45
N HIS A 374 16.91 19.73 4.62
CA HIS A 374 18.33 19.62 4.35
C HIS A 374 18.98 18.96 5.56
N SER A 375 19.80 17.96 5.34
CA SER A 375 20.60 17.44 6.43
C SER A 375 21.77 18.38 6.68
N PRO A 376 21.84 19.07 7.81
CA PRO A 376 22.98 19.91 8.16
C PRO A 376 24.25 19.09 8.48
N LEU A 377 24.12 17.77 8.49
CA LEU A 377 25.16 16.85 8.92
C LEU A 377 25.96 16.26 7.75
N GLU A 378 25.42 16.29 6.53
CA GLU A 378 26.03 15.61 5.39
C GLU A 378 25.51 16.22 4.05
N ASP A 379 26.37 16.94 3.36
CA ASP A 379 26.05 17.60 2.08
C ASP A 379 25.97 16.63 0.90
N SER A 380 26.54 15.43 1.02
CA SER A 380 26.49 14.40 -0.04
C SER A 380 25.12 13.79 -0.24
N LEU A 381 24.20 13.92 0.73
CA LEU A 381 22.86 13.39 0.65
C LEU A 381 21.90 14.43 0.03
N LYS A 382 21.15 13.99 -0.98
CA LYS A 382 20.10 14.82 -1.58
C LYS A 382 19.03 15.19 -0.54
N PRO A 383 18.57 16.44 -0.50
CA PRO A 383 17.53 16.86 0.44
C PRO A 383 16.23 16.09 0.15
N LYS A 384 15.50 15.75 1.21
CA LYS A 384 14.16 15.17 1.10
C LYS A 384 13.10 16.26 1.27
N PHE A 385 12.06 16.18 0.44
CA PHE A 385 10.97 17.15 0.42
C PHE A 385 9.68 16.53 0.94
N PHE A 386 9.09 17.13 1.95
CA PHE A 386 7.72 16.83 2.36
C PHE A 386 6.75 17.71 1.58
N GLN A 387 6.28 17.21 0.43
CA GLN A 387 5.41 17.92 -0.50
C GLN A 387 3.94 17.73 -0.13
N PHE A 388 3.49 18.29 0.98
CA PHE A 388 2.20 17.98 1.60
C PHE A 388 0.98 18.23 0.70
N LEU A 389 1.02 19.19 -0.23
CA LEU A 389 -0.07 19.40 -1.20
C LEU A 389 -0.02 18.44 -2.38
N TYR A 390 1.17 17.97 -2.76
CA TYR A 390 1.34 17.06 -3.88
C TYR A 390 1.13 15.58 -3.49
N LEU A 391 1.36 15.23 -2.23
CA LEU A 391 1.18 13.85 -1.76
C LEU A 391 -0.29 13.40 -1.84
N PRO A 392 -0.57 12.14 -2.20
CA PRO A 392 -1.93 11.57 -2.25
C PRO A 392 -2.74 11.76 -0.95
N GLY A 393 -2.06 11.89 0.19
CA GLY A 393 -2.69 12.17 1.49
C GLY A 393 -3.59 13.41 1.46
N MET A 394 -3.12 14.50 0.83
CA MET A 394 -3.92 15.71 0.66
C MET A 394 -5.17 15.47 -0.18
N VAL A 395 -5.05 14.73 -1.27
CA VAL A 395 -6.18 14.40 -2.13
C VAL A 395 -7.27 13.66 -1.35
N PHE A 396 -6.89 12.69 -0.51
CA PHE A 396 -7.82 11.98 0.36
C PHE A 396 -8.46 12.90 1.41
N ILE A 397 -7.69 13.82 2.00
CA ILE A 397 -8.21 14.80 2.96
C ILE A 397 -9.21 15.75 2.27
N VAL A 398 -8.88 16.28 1.08
CA VAL A 398 -9.79 17.11 0.30
C VAL A 398 -11.07 16.36 -0.04
N ALA A 399 -10.96 15.12 -0.51
CA ALA A 399 -12.13 14.28 -0.81
C ALA A 399 -12.97 14.01 0.45
N SER A 400 -12.33 13.84 1.62
CA SER A 400 -13.02 13.69 2.90
C SER A 400 -13.79 14.98 3.30
N ILE A 401 -13.17 16.15 3.12
CA ILE A 401 -13.82 17.46 3.38
C ILE A 401 -15.01 17.66 2.43
N VAL A 402 -14.82 17.41 1.15
CA VAL A 402 -15.92 17.49 0.16
C VAL A 402 -17.04 16.52 0.52
N THR A 403 -16.71 15.31 0.96
CA THR A 403 -17.69 14.31 1.42
C THR A 403 -18.48 14.79 2.62
N PHE A 404 -17.83 15.46 3.59
CA PHE A 404 -18.50 16.04 4.73
C PHE A 404 -19.65 16.99 4.31
N PHE A 405 -19.39 17.89 3.36
CA PHE A 405 -20.40 18.82 2.84
C PHE A 405 -21.40 18.11 1.95
N LEU A 406 -20.97 17.27 1.00
CA LEU A 406 -21.82 16.57 0.04
C LEU A 406 -22.83 15.65 0.74
N HIS A 407 -22.38 14.90 1.75
CA HIS A 407 -23.23 14.01 2.55
C HIS A 407 -23.92 14.75 3.71
N ARG A 408 -23.73 16.08 3.84
CA ARG A 408 -24.33 16.93 4.89
C ARG A 408 -24.14 16.34 6.29
N MET A 409 -22.92 15.89 6.61
CA MET A 409 -22.61 15.23 7.87
C MET A 409 -22.76 16.18 9.06
N LYS A 410 -23.05 15.63 10.24
CA LYS A 410 -22.95 16.40 11.50
C LYS A 410 -21.48 16.55 11.88
N TRP A 411 -21.12 17.70 12.43
CA TRP A 411 -19.73 17.95 12.86
C TRP A 411 -19.21 16.91 13.86
N LYS A 412 -20.05 16.43 14.77
CA LYS A 412 -19.69 15.38 15.75
C LYS A 412 -19.26 14.07 15.08
N ASP A 413 -19.93 13.67 13.98
CA ASP A 413 -19.62 12.45 13.23
C ASP A 413 -18.29 12.61 12.48
N TYR A 414 -18.04 13.80 11.93
CA TYR A 414 -16.78 14.12 11.27
C TYR A 414 -15.60 14.18 12.26
N GLN A 415 -15.77 14.77 13.43
CA GLN A 415 -14.78 14.74 14.51
C GLN A 415 -14.46 13.30 14.95
N LYS A 416 -15.48 12.42 15.00
CA LYS A 416 -15.29 11.00 15.31
C LYS A 416 -14.43 10.32 14.25
N ALA A 417 -14.67 10.61 12.96
CA ALA A 417 -13.85 10.11 11.84
C ALA A 417 -12.39 10.56 11.99
N TRP A 418 -12.12 11.84 12.26
CA TRP A 418 -10.78 12.39 12.48
C TRP A 418 -10.05 11.70 13.64
N ARG A 419 -10.69 11.63 14.80
CA ARG A 419 -10.10 11.03 16.00
C ARG A 419 -9.78 9.55 15.81
N SER A 420 -10.68 8.80 15.18
CA SER A 420 -10.47 7.39 14.86
C SER A 420 -9.29 7.21 13.89
N SER A 421 -9.21 8.05 12.86
CA SER A 421 -8.15 8.00 11.85
C SER A 421 -6.78 8.30 12.45
N PHE A 422 -6.69 9.34 13.26
CA PHE A 422 -5.45 9.69 13.95
C PHE A 422 -4.97 8.58 14.89
N LYS A 423 -5.87 7.97 15.65
CA LYS A 423 -5.54 6.84 16.54
C LYS A 423 -4.98 5.64 15.76
N THR A 424 -5.57 5.33 14.61
CA THR A 424 -5.11 4.21 13.77
C THR A 424 -3.75 4.53 13.14
N MET A 425 -3.54 5.75 12.64
CA MET A 425 -2.26 6.20 12.10
C MET A 425 -1.14 6.09 13.15
N MET A 426 -1.39 6.54 14.38
CA MET A 426 -0.40 6.46 15.47
C MET A 426 -0.02 5.01 15.81
N ALA A 427 -0.93 4.06 15.69
CA ALA A 427 -0.60 2.64 15.88
C ALA A 427 0.36 2.10 14.81
N ALA A 428 0.28 2.60 13.58
CA ALA A 428 1.16 2.21 12.48
C ALA A 428 2.51 2.95 12.48
N SER A 429 2.59 4.13 13.12
CA SER A 429 3.77 5.00 13.06
C SER A 429 5.02 4.34 13.62
N VAL A 430 4.89 3.56 14.70
CA VAL A 430 6.03 2.92 15.38
C VAL A 430 6.82 2.01 14.41
N ALA A 431 6.12 1.25 13.58
CA ALA A 431 6.79 0.38 12.60
C ALA A 431 7.50 1.21 11.52
N LEU A 432 6.80 2.20 10.94
CA LEU A 432 7.31 3.00 9.82
C LEU A 432 8.51 3.88 10.21
N VAL A 433 8.52 4.43 11.43
CA VAL A 433 9.60 5.27 11.96
C VAL A 433 10.94 4.51 12.07
N PHE A 434 10.95 3.20 12.15
CA PHE A 434 12.17 2.40 12.14
C PHE A 434 12.43 1.73 10.79
N THR A 435 11.38 1.32 10.06
CA THR A 435 11.54 0.67 8.75
C THR A 435 12.18 1.59 7.74
N VAL A 436 11.68 2.82 7.61
CA VAL A 436 12.13 3.72 6.54
C VAL A 436 13.54 4.25 6.78
N PRO A 437 13.93 4.68 8.00
CA PRO A 437 15.33 4.98 8.31
C PRO A 437 16.28 3.81 8.10
N MET A 438 15.89 2.57 8.44
CA MET A 438 16.67 1.38 8.12
C MET A 438 17.02 1.30 6.64
N VAL A 439 16.02 1.51 5.79
CA VAL A 439 16.16 1.48 4.33
C VAL A 439 17.09 2.60 3.85
N GLU A 440 16.91 3.83 4.33
CA GLU A 440 17.76 4.96 3.94
C GLU A 440 19.23 4.77 4.37
N VAL A 441 19.48 4.21 5.53
CA VAL A 441 20.85 3.84 5.96
C VAL A 441 21.43 2.75 5.06
N PHE A 442 20.63 1.74 4.70
CA PHE A 442 21.03 0.65 3.83
C PHE A 442 21.41 1.13 2.42
N ILE A 443 20.59 2.04 1.85
CA ILE A 443 20.81 2.61 0.51
C ILE A 443 22.01 3.53 0.46
N ASN A 444 22.26 4.33 1.52
CA ASN A 444 23.30 5.34 1.58
C ASN A 444 24.56 4.85 2.32
N SER A 445 24.87 3.57 2.20
CA SER A 445 25.97 2.92 2.91
C SER A 445 27.33 3.01 2.21
N ASP A 446 27.47 3.82 1.18
CA ASP A 446 28.72 4.15 0.50
C ASP A 446 29.54 5.25 1.21
N GLY A 447 30.77 5.48 0.71
CA GLY A 447 31.63 6.56 1.18
C GLY A 447 32.21 6.35 2.59
N GLY A 448 32.16 5.13 3.12
CA GLY A 448 32.79 4.77 4.38
C GLY A 448 34.30 4.54 4.24
N GLY A 449 35.05 4.63 5.36
CA GLY A 449 36.46 4.43 5.41
C GLY A 449 36.94 3.03 4.95
N ALA A 450 36.05 2.05 4.89
CA ALA A 450 36.31 0.71 4.37
C ALA A 450 36.37 0.64 2.83
N GLY A 451 35.94 1.67 2.11
CA GLY A 451 35.95 1.74 0.63
C GLY A 451 35.07 0.72 -0.05
N TYR A 452 34.01 0.22 0.61
CA TYR A 452 33.07 -0.74 0.02
C TYR A 452 31.97 -0.02 -0.75
N SER A 453 31.47 -0.67 -1.82
CA SER A 453 30.24 -0.26 -2.51
C SER A 453 29.05 -0.32 -1.56
N LYS A 454 27.94 0.30 -1.94
CA LYS A 454 26.68 0.28 -1.17
C LYS A 454 26.27 -1.15 -0.82
N MET A 455 25.63 -1.34 0.34
CA MET A 455 25.14 -2.66 0.75
C MET A 455 24.24 -3.33 -0.31
N PRO A 456 23.28 -2.61 -0.97
CA PRO A 456 22.48 -3.22 -2.04
C PRO A 456 23.33 -3.71 -3.22
N GLU A 457 24.30 -2.94 -3.66
CA GLU A 457 25.20 -3.29 -4.78
C GLU A 457 26.09 -4.49 -4.43
N THR A 458 26.65 -4.47 -3.23
CA THR A 458 27.50 -5.58 -2.71
C THR A 458 26.68 -6.88 -2.64
N LEU A 459 25.44 -6.81 -2.17
CA LEU A 459 24.54 -7.96 -2.15
C LEU A 459 24.26 -8.48 -3.58
N ALA A 460 23.96 -7.57 -4.50
CA ALA A 460 23.64 -7.91 -5.87
C ALA A 460 24.81 -8.57 -6.60
N THR A 461 26.03 -8.00 -6.46
CA THR A 461 27.26 -8.59 -7.04
C THR A 461 27.53 -10.00 -6.50
N GLY A 462 27.33 -10.23 -5.19
CA GLY A 462 27.50 -11.54 -4.58
C GLY A 462 26.51 -12.58 -5.12
N VAL A 463 25.28 -12.19 -5.39
CA VAL A 463 24.25 -13.07 -5.97
C VAL A 463 24.51 -13.31 -7.45
N ALA A 464 24.94 -12.30 -8.23
CA ALA A 464 25.29 -12.43 -9.65
C ALA A 464 26.43 -13.43 -9.88
N ALA A 465 27.47 -13.36 -9.06
CA ALA A 465 28.63 -14.28 -9.15
C ALA A 465 28.23 -15.75 -8.98
N LEU A 466 27.11 -16.04 -8.33
CA LEU A 466 26.60 -17.40 -8.13
C LEU A 466 25.69 -17.88 -9.27
N ALA A 467 25.06 -16.96 -10.02
CA ALA A 467 23.95 -17.26 -10.92
C ALA A 467 24.35 -17.49 -12.38
N GLY A 468 25.39 -16.80 -12.90
CA GLY A 468 25.84 -16.95 -14.30
C GLY A 468 24.71 -16.76 -15.33
N GLY A 469 24.66 -17.64 -16.35
CA GLY A 469 23.69 -17.57 -17.46
C GLY A 469 22.22 -17.76 -17.08
N VAL A 470 21.90 -18.24 -15.86
CA VAL A 470 20.51 -18.32 -15.37
C VAL A 470 20.00 -17.01 -14.77
N TRP A 471 20.82 -15.95 -14.81
CA TRP A 471 20.51 -14.63 -14.26
C TRP A 471 19.13 -14.08 -14.63
N PRO A 472 18.64 -14.16 -15.89
CA PRO A 472 17.32 -13.64 -16.25
C PRO A 472 16.19 -14.24 -15.41
N ILE A 473 16.29 -15.51 -14.97
CA ILE A 473 15.31 -16.15 -14.08
C ILE A 473 15.36 -15.51 -12.68
N LEU A 474 16.54 -15.15 -12.21
CA LEU A 474 16.77 -14.63 -10.86
C LEU A 474 16.58 -13.11 -10.76
N SER A 475 16.76 -12.38 -11.85
CA SER A 475 16.64 -10.92 -11.91
C SER A 475 15.35 -10.38 -11.27
N PRO A 476 14.14 -10.93 -11.49
CA PRO A 476 12.94 -10.46 -10.80
C PRO A 476 12.95 -10.71 -9.30
N PHE A 477 13.64 -11.73 -8.82
CA PHE A 477 13.78 -11.95 -7.36
C PHE A 477 14.64 -10.88 -6.72
N ILE A 478 15.69 -10.42 -7.41
CA ILE A 478 16.56 -9.33 -6.96
C ILE A 478 15.77 -8.01 -6.97
N GLY A 479 15.02 -7.73 -8.03
CA GLY A 479 14.11 -6.60 -8.08
C GLY A 479 13.10 -6.61 -6.92
N GLY A 480 12.55 -7.79 -6.65
CA GLY A 480 11.63 -8.02 -5.56
C GLY A 480 12.26 -7.81 -4.18
N LEU A 481 13.48 -8.27 -3.96
CA LEU A 481 14.25 -8.00 -2.75
C LEU A 481 14.51 -6.51 -2.57
N GLY A 482 14.89 -5.80 -3.65
CA GLY A 482 15.04 -4.35 -3.64
C GLY A 482 13.77 -3.65 -3.18
N ALA A 483 12.61 -4.00 -3.74
CA ALA A 483 11.33 -3.42 -3.34
C ALA A 483 10.88 -3.86 -1.94
N PHE A 484 11.16 -5.09 -1.53
CA PHE A 484 10.87 -5.58 -0.17
C PHE A 484 11.56 -4.73 0.90
N VAL A 485 12.83 -4.39 0.67
CA VAL A 485 13.66 -3.59 1.58
C VAL A 485 13.35 -2.10 1.45
N ALA A 486 13.40 -1.58 0.22
CA ALA A 486 13.22 -0.15 -0.06
C ALA A 486 11.76 0.30 0.05
N GLY A 487 10.84 -0.65 -0.04
CA GLY A 487 9.42 -0.39 0.07
C GLY A 487 8.77 0.24 -1.14
N SER A 488 9.48 0.32 -2.24
CA SER A 488 9.02 0.97 -3.46
C SER A 488 9.71 0.37 -4.67
N ASN A 489 8.92 0.08 -5.71
CA ASN A 489 9.46 -0.32 -7.01
C ASN A 489 10.35 0.78 -7.63
N THR A 490 9.96 2.05 -7.48
CA THR A 490 10.76 3.20 -7.96
C THR A 490 12.16 3.17 -7.36
N VAL A 491 12.25 3.01 -6.04
CA VAL A 491 13.54 2.98 -5.34
C VAL A 491 14.34 1.72 -5.69
N SER A 492 13.68 0.55 -5.79
CA SER A 492 14.32 -0.68 -6.24
C SER A 492 14.97 -0.51 -7.64
N ASN A 493 14.23 0.09 -8.57
CA ASN A 493 14.76 0.35 -9.92
C ASN A 493 15.91 1.36 -9.90
N MET A 494 15.78 2.43 -9.13
CA MET A 494 16.84 3.44 -8.99
C MET A 494 18.15 2.84 -8.48
N MET A 495 18.07 1.88 -7.54
CA MET A 495 19.26 1.24 -6.97
C MET A 495 19.87 0.19 -7.88
N LEU A 496 19.06 -0.58 -8.60
CA LEU A 496 19.49 -1.83 -9.19
C LEU A 496 19.47 -1.85 -10.74
N SER A 497 18.88 -0.85 -11.42
CA SER A 497 18.77 -0.86 -12.87
C SER A 497 20.13 -0.89 -13.58
N LEU A 498 21.10 -0.07 -13.12
CA LEU A 498 22.43 -0.04 -13.71
C LEU A 498 23.16 -1.38 -13.50
N PHE A 499 23.08 -1.93 -12.31
CA PHE A 499 23.62 -3.25 -12.01
C PHE A 499 23.04 -4.33 -12.94
N GLN A 500 21.71 -4.35 -13.08
CA GLN A 500 21.03 -5.32 -13.95
C GLN A 500 21.40 -5.11 -15.43
N PHE A 501 21.53 -3.86 -15.85
CA PHE A 501 21.94 -3.50 -17.20
C PHE A 501 23.34 -4.06 -17.50
N ASN A 502 24.32 -3.77 -16.64
CA ASN A 502 25.70 -4.24 -16.77
C ASN A 502 25.78 -5.76 -16.75
N THR A 503 25.03 -6.42 -15.83
CA THR A 503 24.96 -7.88 -15.81
C THR A 503 24.42 -8.44 -17.13
N GLY A 504 23.42 -7.80 -17.73
CA GLY A 504 22.90 -8.18 -19.05
C GLY A 504 23.97 -8.11 -20.14
N GLN A 505 24.80 -7.05 -20.13
CA GLN A 505 25.92 -6.91 -21.05
C GLN A 505 27.01 -8.00 -20.79
N GLU A 506 27.37 -8.24 -19.54
CA GLU A 506 28.39 -9.23 -19.16
C GLU A 506 28.01 -10.66 -19.59
N ILE A 507 26.74 -11.02 -19.50
CA ILE A 507 26.25 -12.36 -19.92
C ILE A 507 25.86 -12.42 -21.40
N GLY A 508 26.07 -11.33 -22.17
CA GLY A 508 25.87 -11.31 -23.63
C GLY A 508 24.41 -11.26 -24.08
N VAL A 509 23.46 -10.87 -23.20
CA VAL A 509 22.04 -10.73 -23.53
C VAL A 509 21.63 -9.27 -23.64
N ASN A 510 20.49 -9.01 -24.30
CA ASN A 510 19.96 -7.64 -24.40
C ASN A 510 19.65 -7.06 -23.01
N PRO A 511 20.41 -6.04 -22.55
CA PRO A 511 20.33 -5.51 -21.19
C PRO A 511 18.99 -4.83 -20.88
N ALA A 512 18.27 -4.30 -21.86
CA ALA A 512 16.96 -3.69 -21.68
C ALA A 512 15.92 -4.70 -21.17
N TRP A 513 16.01 -6.00 -21.57
CA TRP A 513 15.17 -7.05 -21.00
C TRP A 513 15.51 -7.34 -19.54
N ILE A 514 16.79 -7.29 -19.16
CA ILE A 514 17.19 -7.54 -17.76
C ILE A 514 16.72 -6.39 -16.86
N VAL A 515 16.79 -5.15 -17.33
CA VAL A 515 16.21 -4.00 -16.63
C VAL A 515 14.68 -4.11 -16.55
N ALA A 516 14.03 -4.59 -17.61
CA ALA A 516 12.58 -4.84 -17.56
C ALA A 516 12.22 -5.93 -16.53
N LEU A 517 13.01 -7.00 -16.44
CA LEU A 517 12.85 -8.05 -15.42
C LEU A 517 13.06 -7.52 -14.00
N GLN A 518 14.04 -6.62 -13.80
CA GLN A 518 14.24 -5.87 -12.57
C GLN A 518 12.97 -5.10 -12.16
N ALA A 519 12.41 -4.32 -13.11
CA ALA A 519 11.24 -3.48 -12.84
C ALA A 519 9.98 -4.31 -12.54
N VAL A 520 9.80 -5.45 -13.24
CA VAL A 520 8.70 -6.40 -13.01
C VAL A 520 8.87 -7.09 -11.66
N GLY A 521 10.10 -7.48 -11.33
CA GLY A 521 10.43 -8.07 -10.03
C GLY A 521 10.19 -7.10 -8.88
N GLY A 522 10.63 -5.86 -9.04
CA GLY A 522 10.38 -4.79 -8.07
C GLY A 522 8.88 -4.54 -7.85
N ALA A 523 8.08 -4.56 -8.92
CA ALA A 523 6.63 -4.50 -8.80
C ALA A 523 6.06 -5.68 -8.00
N ALA A 524 6.49 -6.92 -8.32
CA ALA A 524 6.07 -8.10 -7.57
C ALA A 524 6.48 -8.04 -6.10
N GLY A 525 7.66 -7.48 -5.79
CA GLY A 525 8.16 -7.29 -4.43
C GLY A 525 7.26 -6.43 -3.55
N ASN A 526 6.50 -5.52 -4.14
CA ASN A 526 5.52 -4.71 -3.40
C ASN A 526 4.41 -5.55 -2.75
N MET A 527 4.12 -6.77 -3.25
CA MET A 527 3.18 -7.69 -2.60
C MET A 527 3.62 -8.13 -1.20
N ILE A 528 4.93 -8.16 -0.95
CA ILE A 528 5.53 -8.63 0.31
C ILE A 528 6.23 -7.50 1.07
N CYS A 529 6.34 -6.32 0.49
CA CYS A 529 7.03 -5.17 1.04
C CYS A 529 6.49 -4.81 2.44
N VAL A 530 7.43 -4.67 3.40
CA VAL A 530 7.09 -4.52 4.81
C VAL A 530 6.22 -3.29 5.07
N HIS A 531 6.58 -2.13 4.54
CA HIS A 531 5.84 -0.92 4.85
C HIS A 531 4.45 -0.87 4.17
N ASN A 532 4.30 -1.42 2.94
CA ASN A 532 2.99 -1.54 2.31
C ASN A 532 2.07 -2.48 3.12
N VAL A 533 2.64 -3.61 3.60
CA VAL A 533 1.89 -4.54 4.46
C VAL A 533 1.51 -3.89 5.78
N VAL A 534 2.41 -3.10 6.40
CA VAL A 534 2.11 -2.35 7.63
C VAL A 534 0.99 -1.34 7.38
N ALA A 535 1.07 -0.56 6.30
CA ALA A 535 0.04 0.42 5.94
C ALA A 535 -1.32 -0.26 5.66
N ALA A 536 -1.34 -1.32 4.85
CA ALA A 536 -2.54 -2.09 4.55
C ALA A 536 -3.15 -2.76 5.80
N SER A 537 -2.29 -3.28 6.69
CA SER A 537 -2.72 -3.88 7.95
C SER A 537 -3.30 -2.84 8.91
N ALA A 538 -2.72 -1.63 8.95
CA ALA A 538 -3.21 -0.54 9.78
C ALA A 538 -4.63 -0.11 9.38
N VAL A 539 -4.89 0.09 8.08
CA VAL A 539 -6.23 0.47 7.58
C VAL A 539 -7.28 -0.63 7.78
N ALA A 540 -6.85 -1.88 7.93
CA ALA A 540 -7.74 -3.02 8.24
C ALA A 540 -7.87 -3.28 9.75
N GLY A 541 -7.11 -2.58 10.59
CA GLY A 541 -7.05 -2.84 12.03
C GLY A 541 -6.33 -4.14 12.41
N LEU A 542 -5.36 -4.58 11.59
CA LEU A 542 -4.56 -5.81 11.77
C LEU A 542 -3.12 -5.51 12.23
N VAL A 543 -2.92 -4.41 12.93
CA VAL A 543 -1.60 -4.05 13.47
C VAL A 543 -1.04 -5.18 14.33
N GLY A 544 0.22 -5.57 14.08
CA GLY A 544 0.90 -6.69 14.74
C GLY A 544 0.71 -8.05 14.07
N LYS A 545 0.00 -8.13 12.93
CA LYS A 545 -0.22 -9.37 12.17
C LYS A 545 0.46 -9.36 10.79
N GLU A 546 1.40 -8.44 10.57
CA GLU A 546 2.06 -8.17 9.28
C GLU A 546 2.79 -9.41 8.75
N GLY A 547 3.51 -10.13 9.62
CA GLY A 547 4.23 -11.35 9.24
C GLY A 547 3.30 -12.46 8.73
N MET A 548 2.05 -12.52 9.21
CA MET A 548 1.07 -13.49 8.70
C MET A 548 0.57 -13.10 7.31
N VAL A 549 0.45 -11.81 7.02
CA VAL A 549 0.11 -11.30 5.69
C VAL A 549 1.22 -11.64 4.71
N ILE A 550 2.48 -11.27 5.01
CA ILE A 550 3.65 -11.53 4.16
C ILE A 550 3.76 -13.00 3.78
N ARG A 551 3.59 -13.92 4.74
CA ARG A 551 3.65 -15.37 4.47
C ARG A 551 2.61 -15.84 3.46
N LYS A 552 1.46 -15.19 3.37
CA LYS A 552 0.39 -15.54 2.43
C LYS A 552 0.59 -14.86 1.07
N THR A 553 1.04 -13.61 1.06
CA THR A 553 1.32 -12.86 -0.17
C THR A 553 2.58 -13.32 -0.88
N ALA A 554 3.52 -13.94 -0.14
CA ALA A 554 4.73 -14.55 -0.70
C ALA A 554 4.44 -15.58 -1.80
N TRP A 555 3.31 -16.29 -1.77
CA TRP A 555 2.90 -17.18 -2.86
C TRP A 555 2.61 -16.43 -4.15
N GLY A 556 2.01 -15.24 -4.04
CA GLY A 556 1.80 -14.36 -5.19
C GLY A 556 3.12 -13.84 -5.77
N PHE A 557 4.02 -13.38 -4.89
CA PHE A 557 5.36 -12.94 -5.28
C PHE A 557 6.15 -14.06 -5.98
N LEU A 558 6.20 -15.25 -5.38
CA LEU A 558 6.93 -16.39 -5.93
C LEU A 558 6.41 -16.78 -7.33
N TYR A 559 5.09 -16.84 -7.48
CA TYR A 559 4.49 -17.08 -8.80
C TYR A 559 4.94 -16.01 -9.81
N TYR A 560 4.82 -14.74 -9.42
CA TYR A 560 5.06 -13.62 -10.33
C TYR A 560 6.52 -13.52 -10.76
N ALA A 561 7.45 -13.59 -9.81
CA ALA A 561 8.89 -13.51 -10.07
C ALA A 561 9.38 -14.71 -10.88
N LEU A 562 8.92 -15.93 -10.54
CA LEU A 562 9.32 -17.13 -11.28
C LEU A 562 8.78 -17.12 -12.71
N PHE A 563 7.50 -16.75 -12.90
CA PHE A 563 6.92 -16.70 -14.24
C PHE A 563 7.61 -15.64 -15.09
N ALA A 564 7.73 -14.41 -14.59
CA ALA A 564 8.36 -13.31 -15.31
C ALA A 564 9.83 -13.61 -15.65
N GLY A 565 10.61 -14.14 -14.68
CA GLY A 565 12.00 -14.50 -14.90
C GLY A 565 12.17 -15.61 -15.92
N SER A 566 11.32 -16.65 -15.84
CA SER A 566 11.36 -17.75 -16.82
C SER A 566 10.93 -17.30 -18.20
N LEU A 567 9.95 -16.43 -18.32
CA LEU A 567 9.54 -15.82 -19.58
C LEU A 567 10.65 -14.94 -20.16
N GLY A 568 11.27 -14.10 -19.32
CA GLY A 568 12.41 -13.29 -19.73
C GLY A 568 13.59 -14.12 -20.20
N TYR A 569 13.92 -15.20 -19.48
CA TYR A 569 14.94 -16.16 -19.92
C TYR A 569 14.59 -16.77 -21.28
N ALA A 570 13.34 -17.21 -21.46
CA ALA A 570 12.89 -17.78 -22.75
C ALA A 570 13.04 -16.79 -23.90
N ILE A 571 12.79 -15.49 -23.64
CA ILE A 571 12.91 -14.44 -24.67
C ILE A 571 14.38 -14.16 -24.99
N VAL A 572 15.23 -13.93 -23.98
CA VAL A 572 16.63 -13.51 -24.22
C VAL A 572 17.51 -14.65 -24.71
N SER A 573 17.15 -15.91 -24.43
CA SER A 573 17.88 -17.11 -24.91
C SER A 573 17.28 -17.69 -26.17
N TRP A 574 16.34 -17.00 -26.83
CA TRP A 574 15.66 -17.52 -28.01
C TRP A 574 16.61 -17.80 -29.18
N ASP A 575 17.53 -16.86 -29.42
CA ASP A 575 18.47 -16.95 -30.55
C ASP A 575 19.50 -18.09 -30.38
N GLU A 576 19.87 -18.42 -29.12
CA GLU A 576 20.85 -19.48 -28.83
C GLU A 576 20.22 -20.88 -28.68
N HIS A 577 19.07 -20.95 -28.00
CA HIS A 577 18.47 -22.22 -27.56
C HIS A 577 17.10 -22.49 -28.21
N GLY A 578 16.55 -21.56 -28.99
CA GLY A 578 15.24 -21.65 -29.60
C GLY A 578 14.11 -21.85 -28.60
N LEU A 579 13.06 -22.54 -29.01
CA LEU A 579 11.86 -22.79 -28.21
C LEU A 579 12.13 -23.74 -27.02
N PHE A 580 13.12 -24.62 -27.11
CA PHE A 580 13.35 -25.65 -26.08
C PHE A 580 14.43 -25.25 -25.09
N ASN A 581 14.12 -24.20 -24.29
CA ASN A 581 14.98 -23.76 -23.23
C ASN A 581 14.28 -23.92 -21.86
N ILE A 582 15.05 -23.81 -20.76
CA ILE A 582 14.54 -24.02 -19.41
C ILE A 582 13.44 -23.00 -19.04
N GLY A 583 13.51 -21.76 -19.54
CA GLY A 583 12.50 -20.73 -19.31
C GLY A 583 11.16 -21.11 -19.92
N THR A 584 11.18 -21.52 -21.19
CA THR A 584 9.97 -22.02 -21.90
C THR A 584 9.37 -23.25 -21.21
N LEU A 585 10.22 -24.17 -20.74
CA LEU A 585 9.75 -25.34 -20.00
C LEU A 585 9.01 -24.94 -18.71
N ILE A 586 9.57 -24.04 -17.91
CA ILE A 586 8.95 -23.59 -16.66
C ILE A 586 7.64 -22.84 -16.94
N VAL A 587 7.60 -21.96 -17.95
CA VAL A 587 6.37 -21.27 -18.37
C VAL A 587 5.31 -22.27 -18.81
N ALA A 588 5.68 -23.27 -19.62
CA ALA A 588 4.77 -24.33 -20.05
C ALA A 588 4.23 -25.14 -18.85
N VAL A 589 5.09 -25.53 -17.90
CA VAL A 589 4.68 -26.24 -16.68
C VAL A 589 3.68 -25.41 -15.87
N ILE A 590 3.90 -24.10 -15.71
CA ILE A 590 2.96 -23.23 -15.01
C ILE A 590 1.60 -23.19 -15.71
N TRP A 591 1.57 -23.02 -17.04
CA TRP A 591 0.33 -23.02 -17.81
C TRP A 591 -0.40 -24.36 -17.76
N VAL A 592 0.32 -25.46 -17.98
CA VAL A 592 -0.26 -26.82 -17.86
C VAL A 592 -0.82 -27.05 -16.47
N THR A 593 -0.09 -26.65 -15.43
CA THR A 593 -0.56 -26.75 -14.05
C THR A 593 -1.85 -25.94 -13.84
N ALA A 594 -1.90 -24.70 -14.32
CA ALA A 594 -3.09 -23.86 -14.24
C ALA A 594 -4.30 -24.51 -14.95
N ILE A 595 -4.10 -25.02 -16.16
CA ILE A 595 -5.15 -25.71 -16.95
C ILE A 595 -5.63 -26.97 -16.22
N VAL A 596 -4.71 -27.81 -15.74
CA VAL A 596 -5.05 -29.03 -15.00
C VAL A 596 -5.86 -28.70 -13.73
N LEU A 597 -5.43 -27.69 -12.98
CA LEU A 597 -6.15 -27.26 -11.77
C LEU A 597 -7.54 -26.70 -12.10
N ILE A 598 -7.70 -25.96 -13.19
CA ILE A 598 -9.00 -25.47 -13.69
C ILE A 598 -9.90 -26.65 -14.05
N VAL A 599 -9.40 -27.64 -14.81
CA VAL A 599 -10.17 -28.84 -15.16
C VAL A 599 -10.58 -29.65 -13.92
N LEU A 600 -9.67 -29.83 -12.96
CA LEU A 600 -9.95 -30.51 -11.69
C LEU A 600 -10.98 -29.75 -10.84
N SER A 601 -10.98 -28.42 -10.90
CA SER A 601 -11.97 -27.58 -10.19
C SER A 601 -13.39 -27.82 -10.68
N GLY A 602 -13.56 -28.11 -11.98
CA GLY A 602 -14.85 -28.46 -12.58
C GLY A 602 -15.33 -29.87 -12.26
N ARG A 603 -14.40 -30.83 -12.03
CA ARG A 603 -14.75 -32.24 -11.77
C ARG A 603 -15.16 -32.54 -10.33
N ARG A 604 -14.69 -31.76 -9.33
CA ARG A 604 -15.12 -31.93 -7.95
C ARG A 604 -16.55 -31.44 -7.77
N ARG A 605 -17.55 -32.36 -7.87
CA ARG A 605 -18.93 -32.10 -7.50
C ARG A 605 -19.00 -31.64 -6.04
N HIS A 606 -19.88 -30.67 -5.77
CA HIS A 606 -20.26 -30.20 -4.45
C HIS A 606 -20.48 -31.37 -3.48
N ARG A 607 -19.53 -31.68 -2.63
CA ARG A 607 -19.83 -32.22 -1.31
C ARG A 607 -20.13 -31.00 -0.43
N VAL A 608 -21.31 -30.46 -0.61
CA VAL A 608 -21.91 -29.64 0.43
C VAL A 608 -22.08 -30.59 1.62
N ARG A 609 -21.36 -30.39 2.69
CA ARG A 609 -21.79 -30.84 3.99
C ARG A 609 -23.06 -30.05 4.29
N THR A 610 -24.18 -30.53 3.79
CA THR A 610 -25.48 -30.17 4.31
C THR A 610 -25.49 -30.73 5.73
N THR A 611 -25.33 -29.88 6.72
CA THR A 611 -25.87 -30.14 8.05
C THR A 611 -27.36 -30.41 7.83
N PRO A 612 -27.90 -31.56 8.24
CA PRO A 612 -29.33 -31.80 8.13
C PRO A 612 -30.02 -30.78 9.06
N GLY A 613 -30.72 -29.81 8.53
CA GLY A 613 -31.56 -28.91 9.32
C GLY A 613 -31.58 -27.44 8.95
N ALA A 614 -31.20 -27.03 7.74
CA ALA A 614 -31.42 -25.63 7.35
C ALA A 614 -32.01 -25.54 5.94
N SER A 615 -33.27 -25.92 5.78
CA SER A 615 -34.12 -25.42 4.71
C SER A 615 -34.75 -24.11 5.21
N HIS A 616 -34.08 -22.99 4.98
CA HIS A 616 -34.72 -21.68 5.09
C HIS A 616 -34.33 -20.86 3.86
N SER A 617 -35.28 -20.72 2.95
CA SER A 617 -35.39 -19.58 2.04
C SER A 617 -35.44 -18.31 2.89
N PRO A 618 -34.76 -17.22 2.53
CA PRO A 618 -34.97 -15.96 3.18
C PRO A 618 -36.33 -15.41 2.73
N ASP A 619 -37.32 -15.53 3.59
CA ASP A 619 -38.58 -14.80 3.50
C ASP A 619 -38.30 -13.35 3.96
N PRO A 620 -38.60 -12.30 3.15
CA PRO A 620 -38.24 -10.93 3.49
C PRO A 620 -39.05 -10.31 4.64
N LEU A 621 -39.95 -11.05 5.30
CA LEU A 621 -40.92 -10.52 6.27
C LEU A 621 -41.14 -11.41 7.51
N SER A 622 -40.12 -11.92 8.15
CA SER A 622 -40.29 -12.49 9.49
C SER A 622 -39.29 -11.91 10.49
N LEU A 623 -39.51 -10.67 10.80
CA LEU A 623 -39.11 -10.03 12.07
C LEU A 623 -40.25 -10.35 13.05
N SER A 624 -40.13 -11.45 13.81
CA SER A 624 -40.68 -11.60 15.16
C SER A 624 -40.70 -13.07 15.58
N VAL A 625 -39.61 -13.55 16.16
CA VAL A 625 -39.70 -14.59 17.18
C VAL A 625 -38.60 -14.29 18.21
N ILE A 626 -39.00 -13.70 19.29
CA ILE A 626 -38.26 -13.68 20.55
C ILE A 626 -38.28 -15.13 21.06
N PRO A 627 -37.14 -15.71 21.46
CA PRO A 627 -37.16 -17.06 22.04
C PRO A 627 -38.03 -17.10 23.29
N GLU A 628 -38.89 -18.13 23.42
CA GLU A 628 -39.82 -18.34 24.52
C GLU A 628 -39.19 -18.30 25.92
N GLU A 629 -37.88 -18.50 26.05
CA GLU A 629 -37.15 -18.38 27.31
C GLU A 629 -37.08 -16.94 27.85
N ILE A 630 -37.21 -15.91 27.01
CA ILE A 630 -37.23 -14.52 27.45
C ILE A 630 -38.63 -14.09 27.85
N GLU A 631 -39.68 -14.63 27.25
CA GLU A 631 -41.06 -14.40 27.68
C GLU A 631 -41.35 -15.02 29.05
N ALA A 632 -40.80 -16.21 29.34
CA ALA A 632 -40.94 -16.83 30.65
C ALA A 632 -40.23 -16.04 31.77
N GLN A 633 -39.11 -15.37 31.48
CA GLN A 633 -38.42 -14.55 32.47
C GLN A 633 -39.10 -13.18 32.67
N VAL A 634 -39.79 -12.65 31.68
CA VAL A 634 -40.55 -11.40 31.79
C VAL A 634 -41.91 -11.63 32.47
N ALA A 635 -42.52 -12.81 32.25
CA ALA A 635 -43.75 -13.20 32.94
C ALA A 635 -43.54 -13.45 34.44
N SER A 636 -42.47 -14.13 34.83
CA SER A 636 -42.12 -14.38 36.22
C SER A 636 -41.77 -13.10 37.03
N THR A 637 -41.41 -12.03 36.34
CA THR A 637 -41.11 -10.73 36.95
C THR A 637 -42.36 -9.86 37.08
N ARG A 638 -43.47 -10.22 36.37
CA ARG A 638 -44.76 -9.52 36.46
C ARG A 638 -45.69 -10.13 37.51
N GLU A 639 -45.63 -11.41 37.76
CA GLU A 639 -46.45 -12.10 38.79
C GLU A 639 -45.97 -11.85 40.24
N GLY A 640 -44.79 -11.26 40.45
CA GLY A 640 -44.29 -10.89 41.78
C GLY A 640 -44.67 -9.49 42.23
N ARG A 641 -45.58 -8.77 41.52
CA ARG A 641 -45.91 -7.36 41.83
C ARG A 641 -47.40 -7.04 41.90
N GLU A 642 -48.27 -8.02 41.95
CA GLU A 642 -49.71 -7.88 42.20
C GLU A 642 -50.14 -8.61 43.46
N ASP A 643 -49.64 -8.22 44.61
CA ASP A 643 -50.37 -8.49 45.88
C ASP A 643 -49.92 -7.50 46.97
N SER A 644 -50.48 -6.27 46.93
CA SER A 644 -50.75 -5.41 48.08
C SER A 644 -51.51 -4.18 47.60
N SER A 645 -52.81 -4.34 47.44
CA SER A 645 -53.76 -3.25 47.41
C SER A 645 -54.30 -3.01 48.82
N ASP A 646 -54.14 -1.81 49.37
CA ASP A 646 -55.22 -1.09 50.02
C ASP A 646 -54.91 0.39 50.15
N PRO A 647 -55.94 1.27 50.20
CA PRO A 647 -55.87 2.64 49.71
C PRO A 647 -55.82 3.72 50.80
N PRO A 648 -56.01 5.03 50.52
CA PRO A 648 -55.21 6.15 51.07
C PRO A 648 -55.90 6.92 52.17
N GLU A 649 -55.12 7.62 52.99
CA GLU A 649 -55.65 8.75 53.80
C GLU A 649 -54.70 9.98 53.79
N GLN A 650 -55.35 11.11 53.93
CA GLN A 650 -55.03 12.42 53.51
C GLN A 650 -54.00 13.19 54.39
N ALA A 651 -53.39 14.16 53.76
CA ALA A 651 -53.12 15.54 54.22
C ALA A 651 -52.05 15.81 55.31
N GLY A 652 -51.18 16.74 54.97
CA GLY A 652 -50.53 17.61 55.95
C GLY A 652 -49.15 18.10 55.57
N GLU A 653 -49.07 19.28 54.96
CA GLU A 653 -47.92 20.21 54.99
C GLU A 653 -47.79 20.87 56.36
N PRO A 654 -46.75 21.68 56.65
CA PRO A 654 -45.30 21.68 56.40
C PRO A 654 -44.45 21.91 57.64
N GLY A 655 -43.15 21.87 57.59
CA GLY A 655 -42.34 22.43 58.67
C GLY A 655 -40.87 22.04 58.77
N SER A 656 -40.02 22.89 58.24
CA SER A 656 -38.80 23.51 58.82
C SER A 656 -37.74 22.71 59.58
N ALA A 657 -36.52 23.01 59.18
CA ALA A 657 -35.32 23.23 60.02
C ALA A 657 -34.37 22.03 60.35
N THR A 658 -33.23 22.05 59.71
CA THR A 658 -31.84 22.12 60.26
C THR A 658 -31.51 21.48 61.62
N PRO A 659 -30.20 21.36 61.94
CA PRO A 659 -29.12 20.48 61.49
C PRO A 659 -28.55 19.67 62.68
N ILE A 660 -27.40 19.02 62.57
CA ILE A 660 -26.34 18.85 63.61
C ILE A 660 -25.47 17.61 63.29
N GLU A 661 -24.22 17.89 63.07
CA GLU A 661 -22.93 17.49 63.67
C GLU A 661 -22.54 16.02 63.70
N GLU A 662 -21.37 15.81 63.23
CA GLU A 662 -19.98 15.68 63.74
C GLU A 662 -19.59 14.22 63.97
N LYS A 663 -18.46 13.78 63.56
CA LYS A 663 -17.06 13.80 63.98
C LYS A 663 -16.23 12.80 63.16
N SER A 664 -15.14 13.24 62.62
CA SER A 664 -13.71 13.17 63.03
C SER A 664 -13.09 11.79 62.86
N SER A 665 -11.97 11.58 62.29
CA SER A 665 -10.58 11.98 62.46
C SER A 665 -9.74 11.17 61.48
N SER A 666 -8.60 11.45 60.94
CA SER A 666 -7.43 12.17 61.36
C SER A 666 -6.41 12.21 60.21
N GLU A 667 -5.76 13.33 60.09
CA GLU A 667 -4.50 13.56 59.35
C GLU A 667 -3.31 12.97 60.10
N PRO A 668 -2.05 12.98 59.56
CA PRO A 668 -1.35 14.23 59.28
C PRO A 668 -0.34 14.26 58.10
N GLU A 669 -0.10 15.49 57.66
CA GLU A 669 1.17 16.19 57.33
C GLU A 669 2.18 15.60 56.35
N SER A 670 2.87 16.29 55.47
CA SER A 670 3.25 17.71 55.36
C SER A 670 4.06 17.96 54.10
N ARG A 671 4.10 19.22 53.70
CA ARG A 671 5.09 20.13 53.12
C ARG A 671 4.91 20.50 51.63
N THR A 672 4.38 21.65 51.47
CA THR A 672 4.83 22.94 50.88
C THR A 672 6.01 22.90 49.94
N GLU A 673 5.82 23.41 48.71
CA GLU A 673 6.56 24.56 48.21
C GLU A 673 5.81 25.24 47.03
N GLU A 674 5.94 26.54 47.05
CA GLU A 674 5.30 27.60 46.27
C GLU A 674 5.79 27.60 44.80
N GLY A 675 4.98 28.15 43.91
CA GLY A 675 5.36 28.53 42.54
C GLY A 675 4.27 29.24 41.80
N GLU A 676 4.39 30.53 41.78
CA GLU A 676 3.56 31.60 41.31
C GLU A 676 2.96 31.42 39.89
N ASP A 677 1.69 31.79 39.78
CA ASP A 677 1.02 32.23 38.56
C ASP A 677 1.62 33.58 38.07
N LEU A 678 2.04 33.60 36.79
CA LEU A 678 2.22 34.86 36.06
C LEU A 678 1.66 34.70 34.65
N ASP A 679 0.41 35.07 34.47
CA ASP A 679 -0.15 35.59 33.24
C ASP A 679 0.51 36.94 32.94
N GLU A 680 1.34 37.01 31.88
CA GLU A 680 1.72 38.28 31.23
C GLU A 680 1.36 38.24 29.75
N GLU A 681 0.32 38.96 29.38
CA GLU A 681 0.03 39.45 28.04
C GLU A 681 1.25 40.19 27.50
N MET A 682 1.92 39.67 26.51
CA MET A 682 3.07 40.31 25.89
C MET A 682 2.63 41.20 24.74
N ASP A 683 2.72 42.48 24.95
CA ASP A 683 2.42 43.60 24.07
C ASP A 683 3.19 43.52 22.74
N SER A 684 2.47 43.49 21.65
CA SER A 684 2.99 43.34 20.26
C SER A 684 3.92 44.48 19.81
N ASP A 685 3.84 45.64 20.47
CA ASP A 685 4.62 46.82 20.09
C ASP A 685 6.08 46.77 20.59
N LYS A 686 6.36 46.02 21.64
CA LYS A 686 7.72 45.82 22.17
C LYS A 686 8.52 44.81 21.32
N TRP A 687 7.85 43.91 20.63
CA TRP A 687 8.52 42.93 19.74
C TRP A 687 8.97 43.57 18.41
N LEU A 688 8.20 44.50 17.86
CA LEU A 688 8.55 45.25 16.63
C LEU A 688 9.73 46.21 16.85
N ALA A 689 9.83 46.85 17.98
CA ALA A 689 10.95 47.76 18.32
C ALA A 689 12.29 47.04 18.47
N ARG A 690 12.32 45.77 18.93
CA ARG A 690 13.53 45.00 19.09
C ARG A 690 14.06 44.43 17.73
N ARG A 691 13.16 44.27 16.77
CA ARG A 691 13.49 43.80 15.42
C ARG A 691 14.12 44.90 14.53
N GLU A 692 13.78 46.16 14.76
CA GLU A 692 14.41 47.32 14.05
C GLU A 692 15.81 47.62 14.56
N THR A 693 16.10 47.40 15.83
CA THR A 693 17.42 47.63 16.40
C THR A 693 18.45 46.57 15.93
N LEU A 694 18.06 45.34 15.74
CA LEU A 694 18.92 44.27 15.22
C LEU A 694 19.21 44.39 13.71
N ARG A 695 18.41 45.13 12.97
CA ARG A 695 18.60 45.36 11.52
C ARG A 695 19.57 46.51 11.19
N LYS A 696 20.00 47.28 12.20
CA LYS A 696 20.95 48.41 12.05
C LYS A 696 22.39 48.03 12.33
N GLU A 697 22.64 46.86 12.90
CA GLU A 697 24.01 46.40 13.26
C GLU A 697 24.67 45.48 12.20
N GLU A 698 23.95 45.05 11.14
CA GLU A 698 24.52 44.24 10.04
C GLU A 698 24.60 45.06 8.73
N LYS A 699 25.57 45.99 8.63
CA LYS A 699 26.09 46.47 7.36
C LYS A 699 27.60 46.27 7.34
N PRO A 700 28.18 45.48 6.40
CA PRO A 700 29.62 45.43 6.19
C PRO A 700 30.11 46.72 5.46
N PRO A 701 31.38 47.11 5.63
CA PRO A 701 31.93 48.35 5.11
C PRO A 701 32.19 48.23 3.60
N HIS A 702 31.90 49.36 2.91
CA HIS A 702 32.28 49.61 1.51
C HIS A 702 33.79 49.51 1.31
N ASP A 703 34.22 48.69 0.37
CA ASP A 703 35.55 48.74 -0.19
C ASP A 703 35.49 49.37 -1.60
N SER A 704 36.22 50.45 -1.74
CA SER A 704 36.39 51.25 -2.98
C SER A 704 37.75 50.89 -3.59
N SER A 705 37.78 50.29 -4.77
CA SER A 705 38.94 50.36 -5.67
C SER A 705 38.53 50.01 -7.10
N ASP A 706 38.37 51.04 -7.95
CA ASP A 706 38.46 50.93 -9.40
C ASP A 706 39.93 50.76 -9.82
N PRO A 707 40.25 49.99 -10.87
CA PRO A 707 41.52 50.05 -11.58
C PRO A 707 41.43 50.95 -12.83
N PRO A 708 42.51 51.66 -13.21
CA PRO A 708 42.57 52.42 -14.42
C PRO A 708 43.04 51.62 -15.64
N ASP A 709 42.58 52.05 -16.81
CA ASP A 709 42.93 51.78 -18.21
C ASP A 709 42.61 50.39 -18.79
#